data_66d56df8baca35c2d2957586f9398d49
#
_entry.id   66d56df8baca35c2d2957586f9398d49
#
_cell.length_a   1.000
_cell.length_b   1.000
_cell.length_c   1.000
_cell.angle_alpha   90.00
_cell.angle_beta   90.00
_cell.angle_gamma   90.00
#
_symmetry.space_group_name_H-M   'P 1'
#
loop_
_entity.id
_entity.type
_entity.pdbx_description
1 polymer ?
#
loop_
_entity_poly.entity_id
_entity_poly.type
_entity_poly.pdbx_seq_one_letter_code
_entity_poly.pdbx_strand_id
1 'polypeptide(L)'
;MQSFLQEVAADLYRRYGEDVSSLHILFPTRRARHFFIDALSHLAERPMWQPRWLTIDDLMQEVSGLHSGERIRLIAELYKVYSACHDEPFDKFYFWGEMLLNDFDTIDKYRVDADALFRNIYELKELESDVSYLTAEQLEVIRQFWANFTDGATLSEEKRRFLAVWRTLGDVYHGFRARLQRQGIAYGGMMQRAAAERLLAGDFAFAERRRYVVAGFNALSACEKVLFRFLQHNAETDFYWDYDDYYLKNTDQEAGMFVRENHASFPPVVELSHDNFRKEKELTVVSTPSNAVQCKYAGRILDALRTGADGRKRPLDKETAVVLTDENLLLPLLHALPEEAGGINVTMGYPIKTTLAYAFLERLVELQAHRREGREGTSFYHVDAAGILAHPYVARSAPQTIEQLRRTMLADRRIRMTADELGQTPLLKTLFTPAAEWRELSDYLLRAVAAVAREPYDGDDARQRVEFLAVISEQLIRLRNSLEACDIEITTSIYTSLLRRHLQTVRIPFEGEPLEGLQVMGILETRNLDFRNVVLLSMNDDNFPGNRVAQASFIPYNLRAAFDLPTPAHHEGVYAYYFYRLVQRAERVYMLYCAHADEKTTGEQSHYIYQLDFETGFRLKRVEVGVDVNLAENPPIEVAKEGDVWEKLSRFVDPESPAMLSPTAFFRYVACPLRFYFYSVARLKADDDLTEEVDAPMFG
;
A
#
# COMPACT_ATOMS: atom_id res chain seq x y z
N MET A 1 29.33 3.07 16.24
CA MET A 1 28.03 3.26 16.92
C MET A 1 27.52 1.90 17.40
N GLN A 2 27.08 1.77 18.65
CA GLN A 2 26.47 0.52 19.14
C GLN A 2 24.96 0.66 19.00
N SER A 3 24.32 -0.33 18.34
CA SER A 3 22.87 -0.32 18.12
C SER A 3 22.11 -0.83 19.32
N PHE A 4 20.82 -0.49 19.44
CA PHE A 4 19.93 -1.02 20.49
C PHE A 4 20.00 -2.55 20.60
N LEU A 5 19.87 -3.24 19.44
CA LEU A 5 19.91 -4.70 19.41
C LEU A 5 21.28 -5.28 19.79
N GLN A 6 22.37 -4.58 19.48
CA GLN A 6 23.71 -4.98 19.94
C GLN A 6 23.86 -4.84 21.46
N GLU A 7 23.32 -3.76 22.06
CA GLU A 7 23.33 -3.58 23.50
C GLU A 7 22.50 -4.65 24.21
N VAL A 8 21.30 -4.95 23.70
CA VAL A 8 20.45 -6.04 24.23
C VAL A 8 21.16 -7.39 24.09
N ALA A 9 21.75 -7.70 22.93
CA ALA A 9 22.48 -8.94 22.73
C ALA A 9 23.68 -9.07 23.69
N ALA A 10 24.42 -7.99 23.90
CA ALA A 10 25.58 -7.97 24.79
C ALA A 10 25.16 -8.20 26.27
N ASP A 11 24.07 -7.56 26.72
CA ASP A 11 23.57 -7.77 28.06
C ASP A 11 23.05 -9.19 28.29
N LEU A 12 22.26 -9.72 27.35
CA LEU A 12 21.73 -11.09 27.42
C LEU A 12 22.85 -12.12 27.39
N TYR A 13 23.85 -11.94 26.50
CA TYR A 13 25.00 -12.87 26.44
C TYR A 13 25.86 -12.80 27.70
N ARG A 14 26.08 -11.64 28.27
CA ARG A 14 26.78 -11.45 29.54
C ARG A 14 26.09 -12.14 30.70
N ARG A 15 24.73 -12.11 30.78
CA ARG A 15 23.92 -12.65 31.87
C ARG A 15 23.66 -14.14 31.75
N TYR A 16 23.46 -14.62 30.52
CA TYR A 16 22.99 -15.99 30.28
C TYR A 16 24.02 -16.86 29.52
N GLY A 17 25.05 -16.28 28.89
CA GLY A 17 26.02 -17.02 28.09
C GLY A 17 25.35 -17.90 27.03
N GLU A 18 25.67 -19.20 27.00
CA GLU A 18 25.08 -20.16 26.07
C GLU A 18 23.60 -20.47 26.37
N ASP A 19 23.11 -20.18 27.60
CA ASP A 19 21.72 -20.37 28.01
C ASP A 19 20.76 -19.36 27.39
N VAL A 20 21.27 -18.37 26.60
CA VAL A 20 20.44 -17.50 25.76
C VAL A 20 19.50 -18.32 24.86
N SER A 21 19.89 -19.52 24.48
CA SER A 21 19.07 -20.46 23.70
C SER A 21 17.77 -20.86 24.36
N SER A 22 17.66 -20.77 25.73
CA SER A 22 16.47 -21.07 26.51
C SER A 22 15.47 -19.92 26.56
N LEU A 23 15.85 -18.71 26.11
CA LEU A 23 15.02 -17.52 26.18
C LEU A 23 13.93 -17.51 25.10
N HIS A 24 12.80 -16.92 25.45
CA HIS A 24 11.70 -16.62 24.55
C HIS A 24 11.70 -15.11 24.30
N ILE A 25 12.11 -14.67 23.13
CA ILE A 25 12.29 -13.25 22.83
C ILE A 25 11.12 -12.74 21.98
N LEU A 26 10.53 -11.64 22.45
CA LEU A 26 9.47 -10.92 21.78
C LEU A 26 10.04 -9.64 21.18
N PHE A 27 9.89 -9.48 19.85
CA PHE A 27 10.15 -8.24 19.13
C PHE A 27 8.90 -7.77 18.41
N PRO A 28 8.73 -6.45 18.19
CA PRO A 28 7.61 -5.92 17.42
C PRO A 28 7.69 -6.23 15.91
N THR A 29 8.88 -6.61 15.41
CA THR A 29 9.10 -6.93 13.98
C THR A 29 9.94 -8.19 13.82
N ARG A 30 9.65 -8.98 12.78
CA ARG A 30 10.46 -10.17 12.44
C ARG A 30 11.89 -9.83 12.03
N ARG A 31 12.11 -8.61 11.52
CA ARG A 31 13.42 -8.16 11.05
C ARG A 31 14.39 -7.93 12.20
N ALA A 32 13.94 -7.37 13.32
CA ALA A 32 14.75 -7.19 14.52
C ALA A 32 15.45 -8.50 14.95
N ARG A 33 14.78 -9.63 14.72
CA ARG A 33 15.36 -10.96 14.95
C ARG A 33 16.66 -11.18 14.17
N HIS A 34 16.70 -10.86 12.88
CA HIS A 34 17.89 -11.10 12.03
C HIS A 34 19.07 -10.26 12.51
N PHE A 35 18.84 -8.98 12.78
CA PHE A 35 19.87 -8.08 13.29
C PHE A 35 20.33 -8.47 14.70
N PHE A 36 19.43 -8.96 15.54
CA PHE A 36 19.79 -9.46 16.85
C PHE A 36 20.62 -10.76 16.78
N ILE A 37 20.26 -11.70 15.90
CA ILE A 37 21.03 -12.94 15.70
C ILE A 37 22.44 -12.58 15.21
N ASP A 38 22.55 -11.66 14.26
CA ASP A 38 23.83 -11.18 13.76
C ASP A 38 24.69 -10.57 14.90
N ALA A 39 24.10 -9.69 15.71
CA ALA A 39 24.77 -9.11 16.87
C ALA A 39 25.22 -10.20 17.87
N LEU A 40 24.36 -11.18 18.15
CA LEU A 40 24.65 -12.27 19.05
C LEU A 40 25.75 -13.21 18.50
N SER A 41 25.76 -13.45 17.19
CA SER A 41 26.76 -14.29 16.53
C SER A 41 28.18 -13.73 16.63
N HIS A 42 28.31 -12.41 16.66
CA HIS A 42 29.61 -11.74 16.83
C HIS A 42 30.13 -11.78 18.30
N LEU A 43 29.24 -12.07 19.25
CA LEU A 43 29.58 -12.19 20.68
C LEU A 43 29.87 -13.65 21.06
N ALA A 44 29.28 -14.61 20.35
CA ALA A 44 29.38 -16.02 20.66
C ALA A 44 30.79 -16.57 20.36
N GLU A 45 31.45 -17.10 21.36
CA GLU A 45 32.78 -17.73 21.21
C GLU A 45 32.70 -19.15 20.63
N ARG A 46 31.51 -19.78 20.72
CA ARG A 46 31.24 -21.15 20.26
C ARG A 46 29.88 -21.23 19.57
N PRO A 47 29.66 -22.23 18.69
CA PRO A 47 28.33 -22.48 18.12
C PRO A 47 27.29 -22.71 19.20
N MET A 48 26.19 -21.99 19.14
CA MET A 48 25.08 -22.07 20.09
C MET A 48 23.73 -22.08 19.35
N TRP A 49 22.72 -22.63 20.03
CA TRP A 49 21.35 -22.54 19.50
C TRP A 49 20.80 -21.15 19.67
N GLN A 50 20.05 -20.66 18.67
CA GLN A 50 19.34 -19.38 18.76
C GLN A 50 18.19 -19.45 19.78
N PRO A 51 17.82 -18.33 20.43
CA PRO A 51 16.65 -18.26 21.29
C PRO A 51 15.36 -18.53 20.52
N ARG A 52 14.28 -18.83 21.22
CA ARG A 52 12.95 -18.95 20.61
C ARG A 52 12.35 -17.56 20.36
N TRP A 53 11.75 -17.43 19.21
CA TRP A 53 11.11 -16.18 18.77
C TRP A 53 9.60 -16.31 18.87
N LEU A 54 8.98 -15.30 19.45
CA LEU A 54 7.53 -15.22 19.57
C LEU A 54 7.07 -13.83 19.15
N THR A 55 5.91 -13.78 18.54
CA THR A 55 5.16 -12.53 18.38
C THR A 55 4.13 -12.41 19.50
N ILE A 56 3.61 -11.20 19.71
CA ILE A 56 2.47 -11.02 20.65
C ILE A 56 1.28 -11.87 20.18
N ASP A 57 1.02 -11.91 18.89
CA ASP A 57 -0.09 -12.70 18.31
C ASP A 57 0.07 -14.20 18.59
N ASP A 58 1.29 -14.76 18.53
CA ASP A 58 1.55 -16.16 18.89
C ASP A 58 1.17 -16.44 20.32
N LEU A 59 1.55 -15.56 21.26
CA LEU A 59 1.18 -15.69 22.68
C LEU A 59 -0.31 -15.50 22.92
N MET A 60 -0.93 -14.50 22.26
CA MET A 60 -2.37 -14.26 22.38
C MET A 60 -3.18 -15.44 21.83
N GLN A 61 -2.70 -16.08 20.77
CA GLN A 61 -3.30 -17.28 20.21
C GLN A 61 -3.14 -18.48 21.17
N GLU A 62 -1.93 -18.68 21.72
CA GLU A 62 -1.68 -19.75 22.73
C GLU A 62 -2.59 -19.58 23.95
N VAL A 63 -2.72 -18.35 24.45
CA VAL A 63 -3.53 -18.06 25.64
C VAL A 63 -5.02 -18.16 25.33
N SER A 64 -5.51 -17.58 24.25
CA SER A 64 -6.95 -17.57 23.92
C SER A 64 -7.47 -18.93 23.44
N GLY A 65 -6.62 -19.71 22.76
CA GLY A 65 -7.02 -20.94 22.07
C GLY A 65 -7.83 -20.69 20.79
N LEU A 66 -7.89 -19.44 20.30
CA LEU A 66 -8.60 -19.03 19.07
C LEU A 66 -7.61 -18.88 17.92
N HIS A 67 -8.07 -19.10 16.69
CA HIS A 67 -7.29 -18.92 15.49
C HIS A 67 -7.72 -17.67 14.75
N SER A 68 -6.76 -17.00 14.09
CA SER A 68 -7.08 -15.82 13.24
C SER A 68 -7.95 -16.22 12.07
N GLY A 69 -9.09 -15.54 11.90
CA GLY A 69 -9.98 -15.67 10.77
C GLY A 69 -9.53 -14.84 9.57
N GLU A 70 -9.78 -15.34 8.36
CA GLU A 70 -9.53 -14.58 7.14
C GLU A 70 -10.52 -13.41 7.02
N ARG A 71 -10.03 -12.22 6.60
CA ARG A 71 -10.81 -10.97 6.64
C ARG A 71 -12.15 -11.06 5.91
N ILE A 72 -12.18 -11.63 4.71
CA ILE A 72 -13.41 -11.78 3.92
C ILE A 72 -14.41 -12.66 4.66
N ARG A 73 -13.94 -13.79 5.24
CA ARG A 73 -14.77 -14.67 6.05
C ARG A 73 -15.32 -13.98 7.28
N LEU A 74 -14.51 -13.16 7.97
CA LEU A 74 -14.96 -12.39 9.14
C LEU A 74 -16.08 -11.40 8.76
N ILE A 75 -15.95 -10.68 7.64
CA ILE A 75 -16.98 -9.75 7.16
C ILE A 75 -18.25 -10.51 6.75
N ALA A 76 -18.11 -11.68 6.14
CA ALA A 76 -19.23 -12.54 5.77
C ALA A 76 -19.99 -13.04 7.01
N GLU A 77 -19.27 -13.48 8.04
CA GLU A 77 -19.87 -13.91 9.31
C GLU A 77 -20.52 -12.73 10.08
N LEU A 78 -19.93 -11.54 9.99
CA LEU A 78 -20.53 -10.31 10.52
C LEU A 78 -21.84 -9.97 9.78
N TYR A 79 -21.84 -10.06 8.45
CA TYR A 79 -23.04 -9.87 7.63
C TYR A 79 -24.18 -10.80 8.02
N LYS A 80 -23.91 -12.09 8.24
CA LYS A 80 -24.94 -13.06 8.64
C LYS A 80 -25.62 -12.71 9.97
N VAL A 81 -24.93 -12.04 10.87
CA VAL A 81 -25.53 -11.52 12.11
C VAL A 81 -26.30 -10.24 11.85
N TYR A 82 -25.71 -9.34 11.08
CA TYR A 82 -26.32 -8.05 10.74
C TYR A 82 -27.62 -8.22 9.93
N SER A 83 -27.62 -9.09 8.92
CA SER A 83 -28.80 -9.34 8.07
C SER A 83 -29.98 -9.99 8.81
N ALA A 84 -29.76 -10.51 10.01
CA ALA A 84 -30.86 -10.96 10.86
C ALA A 84 -31.70 -9.78 11.42
N CYS A 85 -31.11 -8.59 11.50
CA CYS A 85 -31.74 -7.37 12.01
C CYS A 85 -32.06 -6.35 10.91
N HIS A 86 -31.42 -6.46 9.74
CA HIS A 86 -31.48 -5.47 8.66
C HIS A 86 -31.59 -6.16 7.30
N ASP A 87 -32.53 -5.68 6.47
CA ASP A 87 -32.72 -6.15 5.10
C ASP A 87 -31.84 -5.33 4.14
N GLU A 88 -30.55 -5.64 4.12
CA GLU A 88 -29.57 -5.00 3.24
C GLU A 88 -28.75 -6.07 2.51
N PRO A 89 -28.55 -5.97 1.18
CA PRO A 89 -27.73 -6.92 0.44
C PRO A 89 -26.26 -6.81 0.82
N PHE A 90 -25.53 -7.93 0.73
CA PHE A 90 -24.12 -8.01 1.08
C PHE A 90 -23.24 -6.98 0.35
N ASP A 91 -23.61 -6.68 -0.89
CA ASP A 91 -22.94 -5.70 -1.75
C ASP A 91 -22.83 -4.30 -1.10
N LYS A 92 -23.92 -3.86 -0.49
CA LYS A 92 -23.96 -2.59 0.21
C LYS A 92 -23.30 -2.65 1.58
N PHE A 93 -23.47 -3.79 2.26
CA PHE A 93 -22.92 -4.01 3.59
C PHE A 93 -21.38 -4.08 3.61
N TYR A 94 -20.74 -4.72 2.61
CA TYR A 94 -19.35 -5.11 2.68
C TYR A 94 -18.41 -3.97 3.10
N PHE A 95 -18.53 -2.80 2.47
CA PHE A 95 -17.60 -1.69 2.69
C PHE A 95 -17.71 -1.09 4.08
N TRP A 96 -18.91 -0.89 4.58
CA TRP A 96 -19.07 -0.39 5.94
C TRP A 96 -18.94 -1.51 6.99
N GLY A 97 -19.20 -2.74 6.64
CA GLY A 97 -18.89 -3.92 7.45
C GLY A 97 -17.40 -4.05 7.76
N GLU A 98 -16.52 -3.65 6.84
CA GLU A 98 -15.08 -3.51 7.12
C GLU A 98 -14.77 -2.46 8.18
N MET A 99 -15.47 -1.32 8.15
CA MET A 99 -15.33 -0.27 9.16
C MET A 99 -15.78 -0.77 10.53
N LEU A 100 -16.92 -1.45 10.59
CA LEU A 100 -17.41 -2.08 11.82
C LEU A 100 -16.45 -3.10 12.38
N LEU A 101 -15.88 -3.96 11.54
CA LEU A 101 -14.91 -4.95 11.97
C LEU A 101 -13.66 -4.29 12.57
N ASN A 102 -13.20 -3.18 12.01
CA ASN A 102 -12.07 -2.41 12.54
C ASN A 102 -12.43 -1.74 13.88
N ASP A 103 -13.67 -1.21 14.02
CA ASP A 103 -14.12 -0.64 15.27
C ASP A 103 -14.25 -1.72 16.36
N PHE A 104 -14.84 -2.87 16.06
CA PHE A 104 -14.92 -4.00 16.96
C PHE A 104 -13.52 -4.52 17.39
N ASP A 105 -12.59 -4.58 16.43
CA ASP A 105 -11.19 -4.93 16.69
C ASP A 105 -10.55 -3.95 17.67
N THR A 106 -10.80 -2.66 17.50
CA THR A 106 -10.27 -1.61 18.39
C THR A 106 -10.92 -1.64 19.77
N ILE A 107 -12.26 -1.76 19.84
CA ILE A 107 -13.01 -1.93 21.10
C ILE A 107 -12.44 -3.08 21.94
N ASP A 108 -12.17 -4.21 21.31
CA ASP A 108 -11.65 -5.39 21.97
C ASP A 108 -10.19 -5.23 22.41
N LYS A 109 -9.31 -4.69 21.55
CA LYS A 109 -7.89 -4.44 21.89
C LYS A 109 -7.74 -3.51 23.10
N TYR A 110 -8.62 -2.52 23.21
CA TYR A 110 -8.60 -1.56 24.31
C TYR A 110 -9.52 -1.95 25.45
N ARG A 111 -10.18 -3.12 25.37
CA ARG A 111 -11.06 -3.69 26.41
C ARG A 111 -12.19 -2.76 26.82
N VAL A 112 -12.68 -1.96 25.88
CA VAL A 112 -13.79 -1.02 26.13
C VAL A 112 -15.06 -1.80 26.45
N ASP A 113 -15.87 -1.26 27.37
CA ASP A 113 -17.23 -1.73 27.60
C ASP A 113 -18.11 -1.35 26.38
N ALA A 114 -18.36 -2.36 25.53
CA ALA A 114 -19.12 -2.16 24.30
C ALA A 114 -20.56 -1.71 24.56
N ASP A 115 -21.20 -2.23 25.63
CA ASP A 115 -22.56 -1.88 25.97
C ASP A 115 -22.67 -0.42 26.45
N ALA A 116 -21.70 0.02 27.26
CA ALA A 116 -21.60 1.40 27.67
C ALA A 116 -21.32 2.34 26.48
N LEU A 117 -20.39 1.94 25.59
CA LEU A 117 -20.04 2.72 24.40
C LEU A 117 -21.26 2.90 23.47
N PHE A 118 -21.93 1.81 23.08
CA PHE A 118 -23.06 1.86 22.15
C PHE A 118 -24.27 2.57 22.75
N ARG A 119 -24.49 2.48 24.06
CA ARG A 119 -25.53 3.21 24.77
C ARG A 119 -25.29 4.72 24.78
N ASN A 120 -24.04 5.13 25.07
CA ASN A 120 -23.68 6.55 25.10
C ASN A 120 -23.80 7.24 23.75
N ILE A 121 -23.51 6.54 22.65
CA ILE A 121 -23.71 7.09 21.30
C ILE A 121 -25.17 7.41 21.05
N TYR A 122 -26.09 6.59 21.55
CA TYR A 122 -27.54 6.84 21.44
C TYR A 122 -28.02 8.08 22.22
N GLU A 123 -27.43 8.31 23.39
CA GLU A 123 -27.83 9.42 24.29
C GLU A 123 -27.21 10.76 23.85
N LEU A 124 -26.16 10.77 23.09
CA LEU A 124 -25.55 11.98 22.54
C LEU A 124 -26.47 12.60 21.49
N LYS A 125 -27.32 13.52 21.95
CA LYS A 125 -28.23 14.33 21.13
C LYS A 125 -27.53 15.26 20.13
N GLU A 126 -26.23 15.38 20.21
CA GLU A 126 -25.37 16.24 19.40
C GLU A 126 -24.49 15.42 18.44
N LEU A 127 -25.09 14.78 17.45
CA LEU A 127 -24.39 14.33 16.23
C LEU A 127 -24.20 15.52 15.25
N GLU A 128 -24.02 16.72 15.74
CA GLU A 128 -23.30 17.80 15.09
C GLU A 128 -21.78 17.54 15.30
N SER A 129 -21.36 16.34 14.99
CA SER A 129 -19.98 15.94 15.13
C SER A 129 -19.17 16.61 14.03
N ASP A 130 -18.12 17.30 14.47
CA ASP A 130 -17.00 17.71 13.65
C ASP A 130 -16.50 16.49 12.85
N VAL A 131 -16.77 16.46 11.56
CA VAL A 131 -16.31 15.40 10.63
C VAL A 131 -14.97 15.76 9.98
N SER A 132 -14.31 16.84 10.44
CA SER A 132 -13.05 17.34 9.88
C SER A 132 -11.90 16.32 9.99
N TYR A 133 -12.00 15.34 10.87
CA TYR A 133 -11.02 14.28 11.05
C TYR A 133 -11.14 13.13 10.03
N LEU A 134 -12.18 13.11 9.20
CA LEU A 134 -12.37 12.08 8.18
C LEU A 134 -11.72 12.50 6.85
N THR A 135 -11.07 11.57 6.18
CA THR A 135 -10.58 11.81 4.82
C THR A 135 -11.74 11.94 3.83
N ALA A 136 -11.48 12.56 2.68
CA ALA A 136 -12.50 12.69 1.62
C ALA A 136 -13.05 11.32 1.17
N GLU A 137 -12.20 10.27 1.12
CA GLU A 137 -12.62 8.90 0.81
C GLU A 137 -13.48 8.29 1.90
N GLN A 138 -13.14 8.53 3.17
CA GLN A 138 -13.92 8.07 4.33
C GLN A 138 -15.28 8.77 4.39
N LEU A 139 -15.29 10.07 4.15
CA LEU A 139 -16.53 10.85 4.04
C LEU A 139 -17.39 10.35 2.89
N GLU A 140 -16.78 9.99 1.76
CA GLU A 140 -17.51 9.46 0.61
C GLU A 140 -18.09 8.08 0.90
N VAL A 141 -17.35 7.17 1.56
CA VAL A 141 -17.87 5.87 2.01
C VAL A 141 -19.05 6.06 2.98
N ILE A 142 -18.92 6.98 3.93
CA ILE A 142 -19.98 7.33 4.86
C ILE A 142 -21.17 7.96 4.12
N ARG A 143 -20.94 8.88 3.17
CA ARG A 143 -21.98 9.46 2.33
C ARG A 143 -22.66 8.44 1.43
N GLN A 144 -21.92 7.51 0.82
CA GLN A 144 -22.49 6.43 0.02
C GLN A 144 -23.28 5.45 0.88
N PHE A 145 -22.80 5.12 2.07
CA PHE A 145 -23.57 4.39 3.06
C PHE A 145 -24.90 5.12 3.34
N TRP A 146 -24.84 6.43 3.60
CA TRP A 146 -26.03 7.26 3.85
C TRP A 146 -26.91 7.40 2.61
N ALA A 147 -26.35 7.64 1.42
CA ALA A 147 -27.09 7.77 0.18
C ALA A 147 -27.90 6.50 -0.15
N ASN A 148 -27.37 5.32 0.23
CA ASN A 148 -28.08 4.06 0.07
C ASN A 148 -29.28 3.91 1.02
N PHE A 149 -29.35 4.72 2.08
CA PHE A 149 -30.50 4.82 2.98
C PHE A 149 -31.45 5.97 2.63
N THR A 150 -31.10 6.80 1.63
CA THR A 150 -31.86 8.00 1.28
C THR A 150 -32.29 7.99 -0.17
N ASP A 151 -33.51 7.57 -0.43
CA ASP A 151 -34.28 8.10 -1.55
C ASP A 151 -34.88 9.44 -1.14
N GLY A 152 -34.09 10.53 -1.25
CA GLY A 152 -34.58 11.89 -1.24
C GLY A 152 -35.19 12.46 0.08
N ALA A 153 -34.88 11.88 1.23
CA ALA A 153 -35.45 12.27 2.50
C ALA A 153 -34.58 13.28 3.29
N THR A 154 -35.23 14.05 4.16
CA THR A 154 -34.63 15.13 4.95
C THR A 154 -33.60 14.66 5.97
N LEU A 155 -32.61 15.52 6.30
CA LEU A 155 -31.53 15.27 7.29
C LEU A 155 -32.00 14.63 8.62
N SER A 156 -33.27 14.90 9.05
CA SER A 156 -33.84 14.34 10.26
C SER A 156 -34.20 12.85 10.16
N GLU A 157 -34.41 12.33 8.96
CA GLU A 157 -34.76 10.94 8.71
C GLU A 157 -33.50 10.09 8.57
N GLU A 158 -32.44 10.64 8.00
CA GLU A 158 -31.09 10.05 7.96
C GLU A 158 -30.56 9.84 9.38
N LYS A 159 -30.68 10.86 10.25
CA LYS A 159 -30.31 10.75 11.67
C LYS A 159 -31.08 9.63 12.36
N ARG A 160 -32.38 9.46 12.06
CA ARG A 160 -33.21 8.39 12.66
C ARG A 160 -32.78 7.00 12.19
N ARG A 161 -32.45 6.84 10.93
CA ARG A 161 -31.96 5.54 10.37
C ARG A 161 -30.62 5.16 10.96
N PHE A 162 -29.70 6.11 11.08
CA PHE A 162 -28.42 5.91 11.77
C PHE A 162 -28.61 5.42 13.19
N LEU A 163 -29.40 6.13 13.96
CA LEU A 163 -29.67 5.74 15.33
C LEU A 163 -30.36 4.37 15.42
N ALA A 164 -31.12 3.97 14.41
CA ALA A 164 -31.70 2.63 14.35
C ALA A 164 -30.63 1.55 14.14
N VAL A 165 -29.65 1.76 13.26
CA VAL A 165 -28.52 0.85 13.08
C VAL A 165 -27.68 0.78 14.36
N TRP A 166 -27.38 1.93 14.98
CA TRP A 166 -26.58 1.99 16.19
C TRP A 166 -27.23 1.25 17.38
N ARG A 167 -28.53 1.27 17.49
CA ARG A 167 -29.25 0.52 18.53
C ARG A 167 -29.00 -1.00 18.45
N THR A 168 -28.76 -1.50 17.25
CA THR A 168 -28.53 -2.93 17.02
C THR A 168 -27.06 -3.33 17.08
N LEU A 169 -26.13 -2.34 17.05
CA LEU A 169 -24.70 -2.65 16.99
C LEU A 169 -24.18 -3.42 18.23
N GLY A 170 -24.73 -3.17 19.40
CA GLY A 170 -24.43 -3.97 20.60
C GLY A 170 -24.79 -5.44 20.39
N ASP A 171 -26.01 -5.70 19.93
CA ASP A 171 -26.50 -7.05 19.67
C ASP A 171 -25.69 -7.71 18.52
N VAL A 172 -25.37 -6.96 17.45
CA VAL A 172 -24.54 -7.41 16.35
C VAL A 172 -23.13 -7.76 16.84
N TYR A 173 -22.52 -6.92 17.67
CA TYR A 173 -21.20 -7.17 18.25
C TYR A 173 -21.18 -8.46 19.08
N HIS A 174 -22.12 -8.62 20.02
CA HIS A 174 -22.19 -9.82 20.85
C HIS A 174 -22.55 -11.07 20.04
N GLY A 175 -23.52 -10.97 19.14
CA GLY A 175 -23.90 -12.05 18.23
C GLY A 175 -22.75 -12.52 17.34
N PHE A 176 -21.97 -11.56 16.82
CA PHE A 176 -20.81 -11.84 15.99
C PHE A 176 -19.70 -12.54 16.78
N ARG A 177 -19.32 -12.04 17.95
CA ARG A 177 -18.32 -12.69 18.80
C ARG A 177 -18.75 -14.11 19.20
N ALA A 178 -20.01 -14.31 19.62
CA ALA A 178 -20.53 -15.62 19.97
C ALA A 178 -20.52 -16.61 18.79
N ARG A 179 -20.75 -16.11 17.57
CA ARG A 179 -20.70 -16.90 16.35
C ARG A 179 -19.27 -17.34 16.00
N LEU A 180 -18.31 -16.42 16.03
CA LEU A 180 -16.89 -16.69 15.80
C LEU A 180 -16.31 -17.64 16.84
N GLN A 181 -16.66 -17.45 18.11
CA GLN A 181 -16.19 -18.32 19.21
C GLN A 181 -16.64 -19.78 19.01
N ARG A 182 -17.88 -20.02 18.55
CA ARG A 182 -18.36 -21.37 18.21
C ARG A 182 -17.58 -22.03 17.08
N GLN A 183 -16.99 -21.22 16.20
CA GLN A 183 -16.16 -21.71 15.09
C GLN A 183 -14.68 -21.84 15.45
N GLY A 184 -14.26 -21.41 16.65
CA GLY A 184 -12.85 -21.38 17.08
C GLY A 184 -12.00 -20.35 16.34
N ILE A 185 -12.61 -19.36 15.69
CA ILE A 185 -11.93 -18.28 14.95
C ILE A 185 -12.19 -16.91 15.61
N ALA A 186 -11.29 -15.96 15.36
CA ALA A 186 -11.41 -14.61 15.87
C ALA A 186 -10.75 -13.59 14.94
N TYR A 187 -11.17 -12.32 15.03
CA TYR A 187 -10.36 -11.20 14.59
C TYR A 187 -9.33 -10.86 15.67
N GLY A 188 -8.31 -10.05 15.33
CA GLY A 188 -7.17 -9.80 16.22
C GLY A 188 -7.56 -9.31 17.61
N GLY A 189 -8.41 -8.28 17.69
CA GLY A 189 -8.87 -7.72 18.96
C GLY A 189 -9.67 -8.71 19.81
N MET A 190 -10.56 -9.49 19.19
CA MET A 190 -11.32 -10.52 19.90
C MET A 190 -10.39 -11.59 20.51
N MET A 191 -9.37 -12.00 19.75
CA MET A 191 -8.36 -12.96 20.23
C MET A 191 -7.58 -12.38 21.41
N GLN A 192 -7.12 -11.12 21.29
CA GLN A 192 -6.39 -10.43 22.35
C GLN A 192 -7.24 -10.23 23.60
N ARG A 193 -8.51 -9.84 23.44
CA ARG A 193 -9.44 -9.68 24.58
C ARG A 193 -9.73 -11.00 25.28
N ALA A 194 -10.01 -12.06 24.52
CA ALA A 194 -10.23 -13.39 25.10
C ALA A 194 -9.00 -13.89 25.86
N ALA A 195 -7.80 -13.66 25.34
CA ALA A 195 -6.56 -13.94 26.05
C ALA A 195 -6.44 -13.13 27.34
N ALA A 196 -6.64 -11.81 27.27
CA ALA A 196 -6.57 -10.93 28.44
C ALA A 196 -7.59 -11.32 29.53
N GLU A 197 -8.83 -11.67 29.15
CA GLU A 197 -9.86 -12.13 30.09
C GLU A 197 -9.46 -13.44 30.79
N ARG A 198 -8.91 -14.42 30.08
CA ARG A 198 -8.39 -15.68 30.68
C ARG A 198 -7.24 -15.45 31.63
N LEU A 199 -6.29 -14.55 31.26
CA LEU A 199 -5.17 -14.20 32.12
C LEU A 199 -5.61 -13.55 33.43
N LEU A 200 -6.58 -12.63 33.36
CA LEU A 200 -7.13 -11.93 34.52
C LEU A 200 -7.98 -12.84 35.41
N ALA A 201 -8.69 -13.81 34.83
CA ALA A 201 -9.44 -14.81 35.57
C ALA A 201 -8.54 -15.87 36.25
N GLY A 202 -7.26 -15.93 35.91
CA GLY A 202 -6.35 -16.97 36.41
C GLY A 202 -6.56 -18.34 35.76
N ASP A 203 -7.28 -18.40 34.64
CA ASP A 203 -7.65 -19.63 33.94
C ASP A 203 -6.56 -20.11 32.94
N PHE A 204 -5.36 -19.55 33.06
CA PHE A 204 -4.24 -19.92 32.20
C PHE A 204 -2.92 -19.97 32.96
N ALA A 205 -2.15 -21.01 32.70
CA ALA A 205 -0.74 -21.12 33.09
C ALA A 205 0.06 -21.77 31.97
N PHE A 206 1.28 -21.32 31.74
CA PHE A 206 2.18 -22.01 30.81
C PHE A 206 2.52 -23.41 31.35
N ALA A 207 2.53 -24.38 30.44
CA ALA A 207 2.85 -25.78 30.80
C ALA A 207 4.29 -25.95 31.30
N GLU A 208 5.21 -25.10 30.86
CA GLU A 208 6.62 -25.08 31.18
C GLU A 208 7.03 -23.72 31.74
N ARG A 209 8.00 -23.70 32.65
CA ARG A 209 8.61 -22.46 33.14
C ARG A 209 9.44 -21.86 32.00
N ARG A 210 9.05 -20.70 31.50
CA ARG A 210 9.70 -19.98 30.43
C ARG A 210 10.33 -18.69 30.95
N ARG A 211 11.44 -18.28 30.31
CA ARG A 211 12.04 -16.97 30.51
C ARG A 211 11.74 -16.11 29.28
N TYR A 212 11.22 -14.93 29.53
CA TYR A 212 10.82 -14.03 28.46
C TYR A 212 11.72 -12.79 28.38
N VAL A 213 11.96 -12.33 27.18
CA VAL A 213 12.60 -11.05 26.89
C VAL A 213 11.66 -10.24 26.00
N VAL A 214 11.23 -9.10 26.47
CA VAL A 214 10.36 -8.16 25.73
C VAL A 214 11.21 -6.97 25.35
N ALA A 215 11.46 -6.76 24.07
CA ALA A 215 12.39 -5.72 23.62
C ALA A 215 11.83 -4.82 22.51
N GLY A 216 11.96 -3.50 22.72
CA GLY A 216 11.74 -2.48 21.72
C GLY A 216 10.29 -2.22 21.30
N PHE A 217 9.34 -2.50 22.16
CA PHE A 217 7.95 -2.12 21.98
C PHE A 217 7.74 -0.64 22.33
N ASN A 218 6.66 -0.04 21.81
CA ASN A 218 6.29 1.33 22.09
C ASN A 218 4.82 1.42 22.50
N ALA A 219 3.90 1.79 21.60
CA ALA A 219 2.48 1.84 21.94
C ALA A 219 1.93 0.42 22.22
N LEU A 220 1.34 0.23 23.36
CA LEU A 220 0.73 -1.02 23.80
C LEU A 220 -0.78 -0.86 23.95
N SER A 221 -1.54 -1.80 23.42
CA SER A 221 -2.98 -1.91 23.69
C SER A 221 -3.26 -2.32 25.14
N ALA A 222 -4.49 -2.12 25.59
CA ALA A 222 -4.87 -2.55 26.95
C ALA A 222 -4.71 -4.07 27.14
N CYS A 223 -4.98 -4.88 26.11
CA CYS A 223 -4.78 -6.32 26.15
C CYS A 223 -3.30 -6.71 26.23
N GLU A 224 -2.43 -6.03 25.49
CA GLU A 224 -0.98 -6.26 25.53
C GLU A 224 -0.39 -5.87 26.89
N LYS A 225 -0.88 -4.80 27.51
CA LYS A 225 -0.50 -4.43 28.89
C LYS A 225 -0.89 -5.51 29.89
N VAL A 226 -2.05 -6.15 29.73
CA VAL A 226 -2.46 -7.30 30.58
C VAL A 226 -1.52 -8.47 30.39
N LEU A 227 -1.17 -8.83 29.15
CA LEU A 227 -0.23 -9.89 28.85
C LEU A 227 1.14 -9.61 29.49
N PHE A 228 1.69 -8.42 29.33
CA PHE A 228 3.01 -8.08 29.90
C PHE A 228 3.01 -8.08 31.43
N ARG A 229 1.92 -7.62 32.08
CA ARG A 229 1.76 -7.75 33.53
C ARG A 229 1.71 -9.21 33.97
N PHE A 230 1.00 -10.04 33.22
CA PHE A 230 0.96 -11.49 33.51
C PHE A 230 2.36 -12.11 33.38
N LEU A 231 3.11 -11.81 32.32
CA LEU A 231 4.48 -12.30 32.15
C LEU A 231 5.39 -11.81 33.28
N GLN A 232 5.30 -10.55 33.68
CA GLN A 232 6.08 -9.94 34.76
C GLN A 232 5.87 -10.63 36.10
N HIS A 233 4.64 -11.08 36.42
CA HIS A 233 4.31 -11.67 37.71
C HIS A 233 4.43 -13.20 37.74
N ASN A 234 4.25 -13.85 36.58
CA ASN A 234 4.15 -15.33 36.53
C ASN A 234 5.32 -16.00 35.82
N ALA A 235 6.24 -15.23 35.27
CA ALA A 235 7.44 -15.72 34.55
C ALA A 235 8.66 -14.84 34.86
N GLU A 236 9.86 -15.38 34.63
CA GLU A 236 11.06 -14.53 34.58
C GLU A 236 11.03 -13.71 33.29
N THR A 237 10.85 -12.41 33.42
CA THR A 237 10.67 -11.51 32.25
C THR A 237 11.56 -10.30 32.35
N ASP A 238 12.37 -10.11 31.32
CA ASP A 238 13.25 -8.96 31.14
C ASP A 238 12.66 -8.00 30.13
N PHE A 239 12.55 -6.71 30.48
CA PHE A 239 12.07 -5.65 29.60
C PHE A 239 13.22 -4.78 29.14
N TYR A 240 13.28 -4.46 27.84
CA TYR A 240 14.24 -3.56 27.22
C TYR A 240 13.49 -2.56 26.36
N TRP A 241 13.62 -1.26 26.69
CA TRP A 241 12.98 -0.18 25.98
C TRP A 241 14.00 0.58 25.14
N ASP A 242 13.66 0.89 23.89
CA ASP A 242 14.51 1.70 23.01
C ASP A 242 14.07 3.16 23.08
N TYR A 243 14.82 3.98 23.83
CA TYR A 243 14.50 5.37 24.09
C TYR A 243 15.74 6.25 24.18
N ASP A 244 15.51 7.56 24.23
CA ASP A 244 16.52 8.56 24.53
C ASP A 244 16.00 9.55 25.58
N ASP A 245 16.89 10.05 26.43
CA ASP A 245 16.60 11.01 27.47
C ASP A 245 15.95 12.29 26.92
N TYR A 246 16.26 12.65 25.67
CA TYR A 246 15.71 13.81 25.04
C TYR A 246 14.18 13.84 25.07
N TYR A 247 13.55 12.75 24.71
CA TYR A 247 12.09 12.67 24.67
C TYR A 247 11.47 11.90 25.85
N LEU A 248 12.27 11.14 26.61
CA LEU A 248 11.77 10.49 27.82
C LEU A 248 11.56 11.55 28.94
N LYS A 249 12.54 12.44 29.16
CA LYS A 249 12.51 13.45 30.22
C LYS A 249 11.68 14.68 29.88
N ASN A 250 11.53 14.99 28.61
CA ASN A 250 10.70 16.09 28.15
C ASN A 250 9.24 15.63 28.02
N THR A 251 8.38 16.08 28.92
CA THR A 251 6.95 15.71 28.97
C THR A 251 6.15 16.26 27.80
N ASP A 252 6.61 17.35 27.19
CA ASP A 252 5.95 17.99 26.06
C ASP A 252 6.29 17.31 24.72
N GLN A 253 7.30 16.43 24.70
CA GLN A 253 7.71 15.72 23.50
C GLN A 253 6.87 14.44 23.29
N GLU A 254 6.13 14.39 22.19
CA GLU A 254 5.18 13.34 21.86
C GLU A 254 5.84 11.96 21.71
N ALA A 255 7.08 11.93 21.20
CA ALA A 255 7.82 10.68 21.01
C ALA A 255 8.02 9.89 22.32
N GLY A 256 8.03 10.56 23.46
CA GLY A 256 8.14 9.95 24.77
C GLY A 256 6.82 9.43 25.35
N MET A 257 5.69 9.73 24.76
CA MET A 257 4.35 9.47 25.32
C MET A 257 4.17 8.04 25.86
N PHE A 258 4.34 7.05 25.00
CA PHE A 258 4.16 5.64 25.38
C PHE A 258 5.35 5.07 26.13
N VAL A 259 6.56 5.50 25.80
CA VAL A 259 7.77 5.00 26.46
C VAL A 259 7.77 5.39 27.93
N ARG A 260 7.33 6.60 28.30
CA ARG A 260 7.19 7.04 29.70
C ARG A 260 6.24 6.13 30.49
N GLU A 261 5.09 5.79 29.89
CA GLU A 261 4.11 4.89 30.51
C GLU A 261 4.67 3.47 30.66
N ASN A 262 5.31 2.95 29.62
CA ASN A 262 5.88 1.60 29.62
C ASN A 262 7.03 1.48 30.61
N HIS A 263 7.93 2.46 30.67
CA HIS A 263 9.06 2.49 31.59
C HIS A 263 8.59 2.50 33.04
N ALA A 264 7.51 3.22 33.36
CA ALA A 264 6.92 3.26 34.68
C ALA A 264 6.20 1.95 35.04
N SER A 265 5.48 1.33 34.10
CA SER A 265 4.68 0.13 34.29
C SER A 265 5.50 -1.17 34.27
N PHE A 266 6.54 -1.20 33.46
CA PHE A 266 7.40 -2.35 33.21
C PHE A 266 8.87 -1.88 33.24
N PRO A 267 9.44 -1.69 34.45
CA PRO A 267 10.82 -1.19 34.60
C PRO A 267 11.82 -2.05 33.82
N PRO A 268 12.76 -1.46 33.10
CA PRO A 268 13.79 -2.20 32.38
C PRO A 268 14.72 -2.92 33.37
N VAL A 269 15.21 -4.07 32.96
CA VAL A 269 16.14 -4.86 33.80
C VAL A 269 17.51 -4.20 33.89
N VAL A 270 17.90 -3.48 32.86
CA VAL A 270 19.12 -2.67 32.77
C VAL A 270 18.83 -1.43 31.92
N GLU A 271 19.39 -0.30 32.31
CA GLU A 271 19.36 0.89 31.48
C GLU A 271 20.44 0.76 30.39
N LEU A 272 19.99 0.82 29.14
CA LEU A 272 20.86 0.88 27.98
C LEU A 272 21.30 2.31 27.70
N SER A 273 22.12 2.51 26.65
CA SER A 273 22.56 3.84 26.24
C SER A 273 21.37 4.71 25.80
N HIS A 274 21.13 5.82 26.50
CA HIS A 274 19.97 6.70 26.34
C HIS A 274 20.29 8.19 26.13
N ASP A 275 21.54 8.52 25.79
CA ASP A 275 22.03 9.88 25.57
C ASP A 275 22.57 10.11 24.12
N ASN A 276 22.01 9.38 23.15
CA ASN A 276 22.52 9.35 21.79
C ASN A 276 22.00 10.50 20.93
N PHE A 277 20.80 11.01 21.21
CA PHE A 277 20.14 11.99 20.36
C PHE A 277 20.94 13.29 20.25
N ARG A 278 21.53 13.76 21.34
CA ARG A 278 22.31 15.03 21.39
C ARG A 278 23.73 14.91 20.88
N LYS A 279 24.22 13.74 20.51
CA LYS A 279 25.52 13.57 19.87
C LYS A 279 25.59 14.31 18.55
N GLU A 280 26.79 14.74 18.16
CA GLU A 280 27.00 15.45 16.90
C GLU A 280 26.44 14.67 15.70
N LYS A 281 25.67 15.35 14.84
CA LYS A 281 25.00 14.77 13.67
C LYS A 281 25.06 15.73 12.50
N GLU A 282 25.18 15.18 11.30
CA GLU A 282 24.99 15.92 10.06
C GLU A 282 23.53 15.78 9.60
N LEU A 283 22.75 16.84 9.77
CA LEU A 283 21.34 16.89 9.36
C LEU A 283 21.19 17.76 8.11
N THR A 284 20.68 17.17 7.03
CA THR A 284 20.48 17.85 5.75
C THR A 284 19.02 17.74 5.32
N VAL A 285 18.38 18.88 5.05
CA VAL A 285 17.04 18.98 4.49
C VAL A 285 17.15 19.34 3.01
N VAL A 286 16.49 18.58 2.15
CA VAL A 286 16.55 18.74 0.70
C VAL A 286 15.16 18.99 0.14
N SER A 287 14.96 20.18 -0.42
CA SER A 287 13.76 20.55 -1.16
C SER A 287 13.91 20.17 -2.63
N THR A 288 12.93 19.48 -3.18
CA THR A 288 12.93 19.03 -4.59
C THR A 288 11.64 19.43 -5.31
N PRO A 289 11.68 19.70 -6.62
CA PRO A 289 10.51 20.13 -7.38
C PRO A 289 9.57 18.96 -7.78
N SER A 290 9.99 17.70 -7.61
CA SER A 290 9.15 16.53 -7.91
C SER A 290 9.69 15.27 -7.27
N ASN A 291 8.83 14.26 -7.14
CA ASN A 291 9.18 12.95 -6.61
C ASN A 291 10.26 12.23 -7.44
N ALA A 292 10.26 12.38 -8.76
CA ALA A 292 11.30 11.79 -9.61
C ALA A 292 12.67 12.42 -9.34
N VAL A 293 12.72 13.75 -9.17
CA VAL A 293 13.95 14.47 -8.80
C VAL A 293 14.42 14.08 -7.40
N GLN A 294 13.48 13.91 -6.49
CA GLN A 294 13.77 13.44 -5.13
C GLN A 294 14.51 12.09 -5.14
N CYS A 295 14.00 11.11 -5.89
CA CYS A 295 14.65 9.81 -6.05
C CYS A 295 16.04 9.90 -6.69
N LYS A 296 16.17 10.70 -7.77
CA LYS A 296 17.47 10.92 -8.43
C LYS A 296 18.49 11.59 -7.50
N TYR A 297 18.04 12.54 -6.68
CA TYR A 297 18.93 13.21 -5.73
C TYR A 297 19.33 12.28 -4.59
N ALA A 298 18.43 11.41 -4.12
CA ALA A 298 18.76 10.33 -3.19
C ALA A 298 19.87 9.43 -3.75
N GLY A 299 19.79 9.05 -5.03
CA GLY A 299 20.87 8.32 -5.71
C GLY A 299 22.21 9.04 -5.68
N ARG A 300 22.22 10.38 -5.85
CA ARG A 300 23.46 11.19 -5.71
C ARG A 300 24.00 11.21 -4.29
N ILE A 301 23.12 11.30 -3.28
CA ILE A 301 23.52 11.22 -1.87
C ILE A 301 24.18 9.87 -1.60
N LEU A 302 23.57 8.79 -2.07
CA LEU A 302 24.08 7.43 -1.90
C LEU A 302 25.44 7.25 -2.61
N ASP A 303 25.62 7.79 -3.82
CA ASP A 303 26.92 7.75 -4.51
C ASP A 303 28.00 8.58 -3.78
N ALA A 304 27.62 9.69 -3.18
CA ALA A 304 28.53 10.46 -2.32
C ALA A 304 28.90 9.71 -1.04
N LEU A 305 27.95 9.01 -0.40
CA LEU A 305 28.20 8.19 0.80
C LEU A 305 29.12 6.99 0.52
N ARG A 306 29.14 6.48 -0.70
CA ARG A 306 30.09 5.43 -1.13
C ARG A 306 31.52 5.90 -1.17
N THR A 307 31.75 7.21 -1.34
CA THR A 307 33.09 7.77 -1.50
C THR A 307 33.71 7.97 -0.13
N GLY A 308 34.70 7.15 0.19
CA GLY A 308 35.47 7.30 1.45
C GLY A 308 36.36 8.54 1.47
N ALA A 309 36.90 8.87 2.63
CA ALA A 309 37.84 9.98 2.80
C ALA A 309 39.11 9.83 1.92
N ASP A 310 39.42 8.62 1.49
CA ASP A 310 40.51 8.28 0.57
C ASP A 310 40.13 8.46 -0.92
N GLY A 311 38.94 8.96 -1.22
CA GLY A 311 38.39 9.14 -2.56
C GLY A 311 37.99 7.83 -3.27
N ARG A 312 38.10 6.68 -2.60
CA ARG A 312 37.71 5.38 -3.17
C ARG A 312 36.23 5.11 -2.94
N LYS A 313 35.54 4.66 -3.98
CA LYS A 313 34.15 4.22 -3.88
C LYS A 313 34.09 2.78 -3.34
N ARG A 314 33.22 2.56 -2.37
CA ARG A 314 32.95 1.25 -1.74
C ARG A 314 31.48 0.91 -1.87
N PRO A 315 31.08 -0.38 -1.92
CA PRO A 315 29.69 -0.77 -1.80
C PRO A 315 29.06 -0.21 -0.51
N LEU A 316 27.79 0.11 -0.57
CA LEU A 316 27.01 0.46 0.62
C LEU A 316 26.76 -0.80 1.47
N ASP A 317 26.71 -0.62 2.75
CA ASP A 317 26.53 -1.69 3.73
C ASP A 317 25.18 -1.56 4.49
N LYS A 318 24.94 -2.51 5.39
CA LYS A 318 23.73 -2.55 6.23
C LYS A 318 23.59 -1.37 7.21
N GLU A 319 24.63 -0.54 7.35
CA GLU A 319 24.58 0.67 8.19
C GLU A 319 23.96 1.88 7.46
N THR A 320 23.63 1.73 6.17
CA THR A 320 22.99 2.77 5.35
C THR A 320 21.57 2.35 4.99
N ALA A 321 20.60 3.20 5.34
CA ALA A 321 19.20 2.98 5.04
C ALA A 321 18.58 4.10 4.21
N VAL A 322 17.77 3.72 3.23
CA VAL A 322 16.80 4.60 2.56
C VAL A 322 15.42 4.25 3.09
N VAL A 323 14.78 5.23 3.70
CA VAL A 323 13.46 5.06 4.33
C VAL A 323 12.42 5.81 3.53
N LEU A 324 11.41 5.09 3.05
CA LEU A 324 10.31 5.64 2.28
C LEU A 324 9.10 5.87 3.20
N THR A 325 8.65 7.11 3.31
CA THR A 325 7.36 7.42 3.96
C THR A 325 6.20 7.26 2.98
N ASP A 326 6.47 7.41 1.67
CA ASP A 326 5.59 7.03 0.57
C ASP A 326 6.19 5.84 -0.21
N GLU A 327 5.59 4.66 -0.05
CA GLU A 327 6.03 3.43 -0.71
C GLU A 327 5.94 3.46 -2.24
N ASN A 328 5.15 4.37 -2.83
CA ASN A 328 5.05 4.51 -4.28
C ASN A 328 6.37 4.97 -4.91
N LEU A 329 7.28 5.54 -4.13
CA LEU A 329 8.60 5.95 -4.59
C LEU A 329 9.61 4.79 -4.72
N LEU A 330 9.24 3.57 -4.31
CA LEU A 330 10.15 2.43 -4.36
C LEU A 330 10.73 2.20 -5.77
N LEU A 331 9.89 2.11 -6.79
CA LEU A 331 10.35 1.85 -8.15
C LEU A 331 11.18 3.00 -8.74
N PRO A 332 10.73 4.27 -8.67
CA PRO A 332 11.56 5.40 -9.07
C PRO A 332 12.91 5.43 -8.35
N LEU A 333 12.95 5.08 -7.07
CA LEU A 333 14.17 5.00 -6.30
C LEU A 333 15.10 3.90 -6.82
N LEU A 334 14.60 2.67 -7.01
CA LEU A 334 15.40 1.55 -7.50
C LEU A 334 16.07 1.86 -8.85
N HIS A 335 15.37 2.58 -9.74
CA HIS A 335 15.94 3.05 -11.00
C HIS A 335 16.93 4.22 -10.86
N ALA A 336 16.95 4.88 -9.71
CA ALA A 336 17.85 6.00 -9.45
C ALA A 336 19.10 5.60 -8.64
N LEU A 337 19.17 4.36 -8.17
CA LEU A 337 20.31 3.87 -7.40
C LEU A 337 21.56 3.78 -8.28
N PRO A 338 22.76 4.01 -7.72
CA PRO A 338 24.03 3.83 -8.45
C PRO A 338 24.20 2.35 -8.88
N GLU A 339 24.62 2.09 -10.11
CA GLU A 339 24.83 0.73 -10.64
C GLU A 339 25.75 -0.13 -9.76
N GLU A 340 26.75 0.50 -9.13
CA GLU A 340 27.70 -0.18 -8.26
C GLU A 340 27.35 -0.02 -6.76
N ALA A 341 26.09 0.17 -6.38
CA ALA A 341 25.70 0.31 -4.98
C ALA A 341 26.05 -0.92 -4.14
N GLY A 342 26.25 -2.06 -4.77
CA GLY A 342 26.45 -3.36 -4.11
C GLY A 342 25.12 -4.08 -3.92
N GLY A 343 25.05 -4.97 -2.94
CA GLY A 343 23.81 -5.64 -2.54
C GLY A 343 22.76 -4.63 -2.08
N ILE A 344 21.50 -4.86 -2.44
CA ILE A 344 20.37 -4.03 -2.02
C ILE A 344 19.33 -4.94 -1.38
N ASN A 345 18.96 -4.65 -0.15
CA ASN A 345 17.91 -5.36 0.55
C ASN A 345 16.65 -4.49 0.61
N VAL A 346 15.63 -4.88 -0.12
CA VAL A 346 14.33 -4.21 -0.15
C VAL A 346 13.35 -4.96 0.75
N THR A 347 12.82 -4.28 1.76
CA THR A 347 11.92 -4.92 2.73
C THR A 347 10.46 -4.81 2.36
N MET A 348 10.13 -3.76 1.61
CA MET A 348 8.81 -3.56 1.05
C MET A 348 8.66 -4.44 -0.17
N GLY A 349 7.58 -5.24 -0.22
CA GLY A 349 7.32 -6.03 -1.42
C GLY A 349 6.96 -5.15 -2.62
N TYR A 350 7.20 -5.65 -3.81
CA TYR A 350 6.80 -5.02 -5.06
C TYR A 350 5.27 -4.96 -5.17
N PRO A 351 4.64 -3.78 -5.28
CA PRO A 351 3.18 -3.68 -5.36
C PRO A 351 2.67 -4.30 -6.65
N ILE A 352 1.83 -5.34 -6.57
CA ILE A 352 1.33 -6.02 -7.77
C ILE A 352 0.53 -5.09 -8.68
N LYS A 353 -0.14 -4.08 -8.12
CA LYS A 353 -0.93 -3.08 -8.86
C LYS A 353 -0.14 -2.28 -9.89
N THR A 354 1.19 -2.21 -9.77
CA THR A 354 2.08 -1.48 -10.69
C THR A 354 2.64 -2.37 -11.79
N THR A 355 2.26 -3.65 -11.82
CA THR A 355 2.77 -4.62 -12.80
C THR A 355 1.93 -4.66 -14.09
N LEU A 356 2.57 -5.04 -15.20
CA LEU A 356 1.86 -5.34 -16.45
C LEU A 356 0.86 -6.49 -16.29
N ALA A 357 1.15 -7.43 -15.39
CA ALA A 357 0.24 -8.54 -15.10
C ALA A 357 -1.08 -8.07 -14.47
N TYR A 358 -1.02 -7.10 -13.57
CA TYR A 358 -2.23 -6.48 -13.01
C TYR A 358 -2.99 -5.67 -14.07
N ALA A 359 -2.29 -4.87 -14.89
CA ALA A 359 -2.91 -4.13 -15.99
C ALA A 359 -3.61 -5.08 -16.98
N PHE A 360 -3.01 -6.24 -17.27
CA PHE A 360 -3.64 -7.27 -18.08
C PHE A 360 -4.91 -7.81 -17.44
N LEU A 361 -4.89 -8.14 -16.15
CA LEU A 361 -6.05 -8.62 -15.42
C LEU A 361 -7.20 -7.60 -15.44
N GLU A 362 -6.89 -6.32 -15.20
CA GLU A 362 -7.90 -5.23 -15.28
C GLU A 362 -8.55 -5.15 -16.66
N ARG A 363 -7.77 -5.26 -17.75
CA ARG A 363 -8.32 -5.29 -19.10
C ARG A 363 -9.26 -6.48 -19.33
N LEU A 364 -8.96 -7.64 -18.76
CA LEU A 364 -9.86 -8.80 -18.83
C LEU A 364 -11.17 -8.58 -18.05
N VAL A 365 -11.08 -7.95 -16.89
CA VAL A 365 -12.25 -7.58 -16.08
C VAL A 365 -13.13 -6.56 -16.81
N GLU A 366 -12.53 -5.50 -17.38
CA GLU A 366 -13.24 -4.50 -18.17
C GLU A 366 -13.92 -5.10 -19.40
N LEU A 367 -13.22 -5.97 -20.13
CA LEU A 367 -13.78 -6.70 -21.28
C LEU A 367 -15.08 -7.43 -20.91
N GLN A 368 -15.07 -8.15 -19.78
CA GLN A 368 -16.25 -8.89 -19.32
C GLN A 368 -17.36 -7.99 -18.78
N ALA A 369 -17.01 -6.84 -18.17
CA ALA A 369 -17.97 -5.87 -17.67
C ALA A 369 -18.78 -5.22 -18.81
N HIS A 370 -18.14 -4.96 -19.96
CA HIS A 370 -18.76 -4.29 -21.11
C HIS A 370 -19.27 -5.25 -22.19
N ARG A 371 -19.25 -6.58 -21.94
CA ARG A 371 -19.81 -7.56 -22.89
C ARG A 371 -21.32 -7.36 -23.06
N ARG A 372 -21.84 -7.74 -24.21
CA ARG A 372 -23.29 -7.75 -24.46
C ARG A 372 -23.69 -9.05 -25.15
N GLU A 373 -24.80 -9.59 -24.70
CA GLU A 373 -25.46 -10.73 -25.35
C GLU A 373 -26.29 -10.21 -26.52
N GLY A 374 -26.15 -10.82 -27.70
CA GLY A 374 -26.87 -10.49 -28.91
C GLY A 374 -27.40 -11.71 -29.61
N ARG A 375 -28.09 -11.50 -30.76
CA ARG A 375 -28.67 -12.63 -31.57
C ARG A 375 -27.58 -13.51 -32.18
N GLU A 376 -26.40 -12.97 -32.44
CA GLU A 376 -25.24 -13.66 -33.05
C GLU A 376 -24.24 -14.15 -32.00
N GLY A 377 -24.64 -14.16 -30.71
CA GLY A 377 -23.80 -14.53 -29.58
C GLY A 377 -23.26 -13.32 -28.79
N THR A 378 -22.35 -13.60 -27.89
CA THR A 378 -21.73 -12.58 -27.05
C THR A 378 -20.76 -11.71 -27.86
N SER A 379 -20.85 -10.40 -27.69
CA SER A 379 -20.00 -9.42 -28.32
C SER A 379 -19.27 -8.52 -27.32
N PHE A 380 -18.06 -8.12 -27.69
CA PHE A 380 -17.18 -7.28 -26.90
C PHE A 380 -17.03 -5.90 -27.52
N TYR A 381 -16.83 -4.90 -26.69
CA TYR A 381 -16.62 -3.51 -27.09
C TYR A 381 -15.23 -3.35 -27.71
N HIS A 382 -15.13 -2.60 -28.82
CA HIS A 382 -13.90 -2.52 -29.60
C HIS A 382 -12.70 -1.97 -28.83
N VAL A 383 -12.92 -0.98 -27.93
CA VAL A 383 -11.85 -0.38 -27.12
C VAL A 383 -11.23 -1.43 -26.18
N ASP A 384 -12.07 -2.22 -25.51
CA ASP A 384 -11.59 -3.26 -24.61
C ASP A 384 -10.87 -4.36 -25.36
N ALA A 385 -11.45 -4.82 -26.49
CA ALA A 385 -10.83 -5.82 -27.36
C ALA A 385 -9.48 -5.33 -27.92
N ALA A 386 -9.42 -4.08 -28.44
CA ALA A 386 -8.18 -3.48 -28.89
C ALA A 386 -7.14 -3.34 -27.79
N GLY A 387 -7.57 -2.99 -26.57
CA GLY A 387 -6.72 -2.91 -25.40
C GLY A 387 -6.06 -4.23 -25.03
N ILE A 388 -6.79 -5.35 -25.14
CA ILE A 388 -6.24 -6.70 -24.92
C ILE A 388 -5.30 -7.09 -26.05
N LEU A 389 -5.70 -6.89 -27.31
CA LEU A 389 -4.88 -7.21 -28.49
C LEU A 389 -3.55 -6.41 -28.53
N ALA A 390 -3.56 -5.17 -28.02
CA ALA A 390 -2.37 -4.34 -27.92
C ALA A 390 -1.51 -4.62 -26.70
N HIS A 391 -2.01 -5.42 -25.71
CA HIS A 391 -1.26 -5.67 -24.48
C HIS A 391 0.04 -6.44 -24.78
N PRO A 392 1.22 -6.06 -24.18
CA PRO A 392 2.51 -6.69 -24.46
C PRO A 392 2.53 -8.21 -24.34
N TYR A 393 1.73 -8.78 -23.43
CA TYR A 393 1.61 -10.24 -23.26
C TYR A 393 0.85 -10.95 -24.37
N VAL A 394 0.05 -10.23 -25.15
CA VAL A 394 -0.79 -10.77 -26.22
C VAL A 394 -0.26 -10.41 -27.59
N ALA A 395 0.16 -9.17 -27.80
CA ALA A 395 0.55 -8.63 -29.09
C ALA A 395 1.65 -9.43 -29.82
N ARG A 396 2.52 -10.09 -29.06
CA ARG A 396 3.62 -10.90 -29.59
C ARG A 396 3.24 -12.35 -29.94
N SER A 397 2.11 -12.86 -29.45
CA SER A 397 1.72 -14.28 -29.62
C SER A 397 1.34 -14.62 -31.06
N ALA A 398 0.68 -13.69 -31.78
CA ALA A 398 0.26 -13.86 -33.16
C ALA A 398 0.20 -12.52 -33.90
N PRO A 399 1.34 -11.86 -34.17
CA PRO A 399 1.38 -10.46 -34.62
C PRO A 399 0.56 -10.21 -35.90
N GLN A 400 0.61 -11.12 -36.88
CA GLN A 400 -0.12 -11.00 -38.14
C GLN A 400 -1.64 -11.08 -37.95
N THR A 401 -2.11 -12.04 -37.16
CA THR A 401 -3.55 -12.22 -36.86
C THR A 401 -4.08 -11.00 -36.09
N ILE A 402 -3.32 -10.54 -35.08
CA ILE A 402 -3.70 -9.40 -34.26
C ILE A 402 -3.78 -8.13 -35.11
N GLU A 403 -2.81 -7.88 -35.97
CA GLU A 403 -2.82 -6.74 -36.87
C GLU A 403 -3.98 -6.82 -37.87
N GLN A 404 -4.30 -8.00 -38.37
CA GLN A 404 -5.46 -8.18 -39.27
C GLN A 404 -6.77 -7.89 -38.53
N LEU A 405 -6.95 -8.38 -37.31
CA LEU A 405 -8.12 -8.09 -36.48
C LEU A 405 -8.28 -6.58 -36.25
N ARG A 406 -7.20 -5.90 -35.88
CA ARG A 406 -7.20 -4.44 -35.66
C ARG A 406 -7.59 -3.68 -36.94
N ARG A 407 -7.05 -4.08 -38.09
CA ARG A 407 -7.41 -3.47 -39.38
C ARG A 407 -8.87 -3.70 -39.72
N THR A 408 -9.41 -4.89 -39.49
CA THR A 408 -10.83 -5.20 -39.71
C THR A 408 -11.72 -4.34 -38.82
N MET A 409 -11.37 -4.20 -37.54
CA MET A 409 -12.10 -3.34 -36.59
C MET A 409 -12.19 -1.89 -37.11
N LEU A 410 -11.09 -1.34 -37.59
CA LEU A 410 -11.01 0.03 -38.10
C LEU A 410 -11.69 0.21 -39.48
N ALA A 411 -11.42 -0.72 -40.40
CA ALA A 411 -11.92 -0.61 -41.79
C ALA A 411 -13.45 -0.75 -41.86
N ASP A 412 -14.01 -1.66 -41.10
CA ASP A 412 -15.44 -1.96 -41.04
C ASP A 412 -16.19 -1.08 -40.03
N ARG A 413 -15.50 -0.17 -39.35
CA ARG A 413 -16.03 0.67 -38.25
C ARG A 413 -16.84 -0.12 -37.23
N ARG A 414 -16.32 -1.28 -36.81
CA ARG A 414 -16.99 -2.23 -35.94
C ARG A 414 -16.88 -1.80 -34.48
N ILE A 415 -17.95 -1.28 -33.94
CA ILE A 415 -18.04 -0.89 -32.51
C ILE A 415 -18.02 -2.12 -31.59
N ARG A 416 -18.53 -3.25 -32.09
CA ARG A 416 -18.53 -4.52 -31.34
C ARG A 416 -18.14 -5.67 -32.26
N MET A 417 -17.39 -6.64 -31.69
CA MET A 417 -17.02 -7.87 -32.37
C MET A 417 -17.46 -9.08 -31.53
N THR A 418 -17.87 -10.14 -32.20
CA THR A 418 -18.28 -11.37 -31.51
C THR A 418 -17.08 -12.14 -30.96
N ALA A 419 -17.33 -13.00 -29.98
CA ALA A 419 -16.31 -13.88 -29.41
C ALA A 419 -15.65 -14.78 -30.47
N ASP A 420 -16.44 -15.27 -31.46
CA ASP A 420 -15.93 -16.12 -32.53
C ASP A 420 -15.04 -15.35 -33.52
N GLU A 421 -15.40 -14.12 -33.87
CA GLU A 421 -14.57 -13.25 -34.72
C GLU A 421 -13.22 -12.95 -34.11
N LEU A 422 -13.18 -12.71 -32.79
CA LEU A 422 -11.95 -12.40 -32.06
C LEU A 422 -11.12 -13.65 -31.76
N GLY A 423 -11.75 -14.81 -31.60
CA GLY A 423 -11.15 -16.09 -31.17
C GLY A 423 -10.35 -16.83 -32.24
N GLN A 424 -9.57 -16.16 -33.08
CA GLN A 424 -8.86 -16.73 -34.24
C GLN A 424 -7.65 -17.62 -33.89
N THR A 425 -7.14 -17.54 -32.67
CA THR A 425 -6.07 -18.41 -32.16
C THR A 425 -6.50 -19.09 -30.85
N PRO A 426 -5.85 -20.19 -30.41
CA PRO A 426 -6.17 -20.81 -29.12
C PRO A 426 -6.09 -19.85 -27.94
N LEU A 427 -5.07 -18.97 -27.91
CA LEU A 427 -4.96 -17.93 -26.90
C LEU A 427 -6.13 -16.96 -26.98
N LEU A 428 -6.38 -16.35 -28.13
CA LEU A 428 -7.44 -15.37 -28.31
C LEU A 428 -8.83 -15.99 -28.02
N LYS A 429 -9.06 -17.25 -28.39
CA LYS A 429 -10.29 -17.95 -28.04
C LYS A 429 -10.49 -18.04 -26.51
N THR A 430 -9.41 -18.27 -25.77
CA THR A 430 -9.47 -18.27 -24.29
C THR A 430 -9.74 -16.87 -23.75
N LEU A 431 -9.07 -15.85 -24.29
CA LEU A 431 -9.19 -14.45 -23.82
C LEU A 431 -10.56 -13.84 -24.11
N PHE A 432 -11.19 -14.22 -25.21
CA PHE A 432 -12.52 -13.73 -25.60
C PHE A 432 -13.66 -14.71 -25.28
N THR A 433 -13.45 -15.65 -24.35
CA THR A 433 -14.52 -16.49 -23.81
C THR A 433 -15.42 -15.67 -22.87
N PRO A 434 -16.75 -15.63 -23.08
CA PRO A 434 -17.67 -14.92 -22.21
C PRO A 434 -17.75 -15.56 -20.80
N ALA A 435 -17.98 -14.72 -19.78
CA ALA A 435 -18.24 -15.14 -18.41
C ALA A 435 -19.32 -14.23 -17.78
N ALA A 436 -20.43 -14.80 -17.34
CA ALA A 436 -21.60 -14.06 -16.87
C ALA A 436 -21.61 -13.90 -15.35
N GLU A 437 -21.46 -15.00 -14.65
CA GLU A 437 -21.51 -15.06 -13.20
C GLU A 437 -20.12 -14.94 -12.58
N TRP A 438 -20.05 -14.56 -11.33
CA TRP A 438 -18.77 -14.35 -10.64
C TRP A 438 -17.88 -15.61 -10.60
N ARG A 439 -18.46 -16.79 -10.48
CA ARG A 439 -17.71 -18.07 -10.52
C ARG A 439 -17.12 -18.32 -11.91
N GLU A 440 -17.91 -18.10 -12.93
CA GLU A 440 -17.45 -18.20 -14.33
C GLU A 440 -16.36 -17.17 -14.63
N LEU A 441 -16.50 -15.93 -14.11
CA LEU A 441 -15.50 -14.89 -14.24
C LEU A 441 -14.20 -15.28 -13.54
N SER A 442 -14.27 -15.83 -12.33
CA SER A 442 -13.08 -16.33 -11.63
C SER A 442 -12.35 -17.43 -12.42
N ASP A 443 -13.11 -18.41 -12.94
CA ASP A 443 -12.55 -19.49 -13.77
C ASP A 443 -11.97 -18.97 -15.09
N TYR A 444 -12.64 -18.00 -15.71
CA TYR A 444 -12.16 -17.33 -16.92
C TYR A 444 -10.83 -16.62 -16.67
N LEU A 445 -10.74 -15.80 -15.62
CA LEU A 445 -9.52 -15.08 -15.28
C LEU A 445 -8.34 -16.03 -15.02
N LEU A 446 -8.57 -17.13 -14.29
CA LEU A 446 -7.56 -18.16 -14.07
C LEU A 446 -7.09 -18.82 -15.36
N ARG A 447 -8.03 -19.19 -16.26
CA ARG A 447 -7.68 -19.76 -17.56
C ARG A 447 -6.92 -18.78 -18.45
N ALA A 448 -7.34 -17.52 -18.49
CA ALA A 448 -6.70 -16.46 -19.27
C ALA A 448 -5.26 -16.19 -18.80
N VAL A 449 -5.05 -16.05 -17.49
CA VAL A 449 -3.72 -15.85 -16.89
C VAL A 449 -2.83 -17.08 -17.18
N ALA A 450 -3.34 -18.29 -17.02
CA ALA A 450 -2.61 -19.53 -17.30
C ALA A 450 -2.27 -19.69 -18.79
N ALA A 451 -3.19 -19.29 -19.70
CA ALA A 451 -2.95 -19.32 -21.13
C ALA A 451 -1.81 -18.38 -21.53
N VAL A 452 -1.85 -17.14 -21.05
CA VAL A 452 -0.79 -16.16 -21.30
C VAL A 452 0.55 -16.62 -20.71
N ALA A 453 0.56 -17.21 -19.50
CA ALA A 453 1.78 -17.70 -18.89
C ALA A 453 2.51 -18.79 -19.69
N ARG A 454 1.77 -19.54 -20.52
CA ARG A 454 2.31 -20.62 -21.39
C ARG A 454 2.85 -20.10 -22.72
N GLU A 455 2.46 -18.91 -23.14
CA GLU A 455 2.95 -18.32 -24.39
C GLU A 455 4.46 -18.01 -24.30
N PRO A 456 5.24 -18.30 -25.35
CA PRO A 456 6.65 -17.90 -25.42
C PRO A 456 6.80 -16.39 -25.27
N TYR A 457 7.80 -15.97 -24.51
CA TYR A 457 8.08 -14.57 -24.26
C TYR A 457 9.58 -14.33 -24.10
N ASP A 458 10.17 -13.57 -25.02
CA ASP A 458 11.61 -13.34 -25.12
C ASP A 458 12.05 -11.99 -24.53
N GLY A 459 11.24 -11.39 -23.66
CA GLY A 459 11.59 -10.14 -22.97
C GLY A 459 12.59 -10.40 -21.83
N ASP A 460 13.41 -9.39 -21.50
CA ASP A 460 14.33 -9.44 -20.36
C ASP A 460 13.60 -9.67 -19.01
N ASP A 461 12.31 -9.34 -18.98
CA ASP A 461 11.40 -9.51 -17.85
C ASP A 461 10.61 -10.86 -17.85
N ALA A 462 11.00 -11.82 -18.70
CA ALA A 462 10.29 -13.09 -18.85
C ALA A 462 10.09 -13.84 -17.52
N ARG A 463 11.11 -13.84 -16.66
CA ARG A 463 11.06 -14.48 -15.34
C ARG A 463 10.09 -13.77 -14.40
N GLN A 464 10.15 -12.44 -14.34
CA GLN A 464 9.26 -11.62 -13.54
C GLN A 464 7.80 -11.75 -13.99
N ARG A 465 7.57 -11.82 -15.32
CA ARG A 465 6.23 -12.03 -15.88
C ARG A 465 5.59 -13.30 -15.32
N VAL A 466 6.31 -14.43 -15.35
CA VAL A 466 5.79 -15.71 -14.86
C VAL A 466 5.51 -15.64 -13.35
N GLU A 467 6.40 -15.03 -12.59
CA GLU A 467 6.23 -14.85 -11.14
C GLU A 467 4.99 -13.99 -10.83
N PHE A 468 4.83 -12.86 -11.51
CA PHE A 468 3.67 -11.98 -11.31
C PHE A 468 2.35 -12.64 -11.67
N LEU A 469 2.30 -13.39 -12.78
CA LEU A 469 1.13 -14.15 -13.18
C LEU A 469 0.82 -15.30 -12.20
N ALA A 470 1.85 -15.94 -11.63
CA ALA A 470 1.69 -16.97 -10.61
C ALA A 470 1.08 -16.40 -9.32
N VAL A 471 1.59 -15.25 -8.86
CA VAL A 471 1.04 -14.56 -7.68
C VAL A 471 -0.42 -14.15 -7.92
N ILE A 472 -0.75 -13.58 -9.09
CA ILE A 472 -2.14 -13.25 -9.43
C ILE A 472 -3.02 -14.49 -9.39
N SER A 473 -2.57 -15.62 -9.96
CA SER A 473 -3.33 -16.88 -9.96
C SER A 473 -3.57 -17.38 -8.53
N GLU A 474 -2.56 -17.30 -7.66
CA GLU A 474 -2.70 -17.67 -6.25
C GLU A 474 -3.73 -16.79 -5.53
N GLN A 475 -3.70 -15.48 -5.76
CA GLN A 475 -4.66 -14.56 -5.14
C GLN A 475 -6.08 -14.75 -5.66
N LEU A 476 -6.26 -15.03 -6.95
CA LEU A 476 -7.57 -15.38 -7.53
C LEU A 476 -8.13 -16.65 -6.87
N ILE A 477 -7.32 -17.70 -6.71
CA ILE A 477 -7.72 -18.96 -6.06
C ILE A 477 -8.07 -18.72 -4.59
N ARG A 478 -7.27 -17.95 -3.85
CA ARG A 478 -7.54 -17.60 -2.45
C ARG A 478 -8.86 -16.86 -2.31
N LEU A 479 -9.06 -15.80 -3.09
CA LEU A 479 -10.31 -15.02 -3.07
C LEU A 479 -11.53 -15.91 -3.37
N ARG A 480 -11.44 -16.74 -4.40
CA ARG A 480 -12.51 -17.67 -4.76
C ARG A 480 -12.85 -18.62 -3.63
N ASN A 481 -11.83 -19.32 -3.07
CA ASN A 481 -12.03 -20.28 -1.99
C ASN A 481 -12.65 -19.61 -0.76
N SER A 482 -12.21 -18.40 -0.43
CA SER A 482 -12.76 -17.63 0.68
C SER A 482 -14.23 -17.29 0.46
N LEU A 483 -14.59 -16.85 -0.75
CA LEU A 483 -15.97 -16.50 -1.08
C LEU A 483 -16.89 -17.75 -1.16
N GLU A 484 -16.40 -18.86 -1.69
CA GLU A 484 -17.16 -20.13 -1.73
C GLU A 484 -17.42 -20.65 -0.30
N ALA A 485 -16.45 -20.50 0.61
CA ALA A 485 -16.61 -20.90 2.01
C ALA A 485 -17.58 -20.01 2.80
N CYS A 486 -17.89 -18.81 2.31
CA CYS A 486 -18.76 -17.87 3.01
C CYS A 486 -20.26 -18.19 2.91
N ASP A 487 -20.69 -18.95 1.93
CA ASP A 487 -22.10 -19.29 1.67
C ASP A 487 -23.00 -18.03 1.62
N ILE A 488 -22.60 -17.07 0.78
CA ILE A 488 -23.31 -15.81 0.54
C ILE A 488 -23.45 -15.60 -0.95
N GLU A 489 -24.62 -15.14 -1.38
CA GLU A 489 -24.82 -14.70 -2.76
C GLU A 489 -24.11 -13.37 -2.99
N ILE A 490 -23.28 -13.33 -4.01
CA ILE A 490 -22.57 -12.12 -4.44
C ILE A 490 -22.75 -11.90 -5.94
N THR A 491 -22.81 -10.64 -6.34
CA THR A 491 -22.86 -10.25 -7.75
C THR A 491 -21.47 -10.25 -8.38
N THR A 492 -21.40 -10.29 -9.70
CA THR A 492 -20.14 -10.15 -10.45
C THR A 492 -19.47 -8.80 -10.18
N SER A 493 -20.25 -7.74 -9.99
CA SER A 493 -19.75 -6.40 -9.64
C SER A 493 -19.02 -6.39 -8.30
N ILE A 494 -19.58 -7.06 -7.29
CA ILE A 494 -18.91 -7.20 -5.98
C ILE A 494 -17.66 -8.06 -6.07
N TYR A 495 -17.72 -9.17 -6.77
CA TYR A 495 -16.54 -9.98 -6.98
C TYR A 495 -15.38 -9.16 -7.57
N THR A 496 -15.65 -8.34 -8.59
CA THR A 496 -14.63 -7.49 -9.21
C THR A 496 -14.11 -6.41 -8.25
N SER A 497 -14.99 -5.80 -7.45
CA SER A 497 -14.58 -4.81 -6.44
C SER A 497 -13.73 -5.43 -5.34
N LEU A 498 -14.11 -6.62 -4.86
CA LEU A 498 -13.33 -7.39 -3.89
C LEU A 498 -11.97 -7.81 -4.45
N LEU A 499 -11.92 -8.26 -5.70
CA LEU A 499 -10.70 -8.65 -6.39
C LEU A 499 -9.73 -7.46 -6.49
N ARG A 500 -10.20 -6.30 -6.96
CA ARG A 500 -9.40 -5.07 -7.03
C ARG A 500 -8.83 -4.69 -5.67
N ARG A 501 -9.67 -4.66 -4.65
CA ARG A 501 -9.26 -4.29 -3.29
C ARG A 501 -8.27 -5.28 -2.70
N HIS A 502 -8.51 -6.57 -2.89
CA HIS A 502 -7.60 -7.62 -2.44
C HIS A 502 -6.22 -7.47 -3.08
N LEU A 503 -6.17 -7.30 -4.41
CA LEU A 503 -4.93 -7.14 -5.15
C LEU A 503 -4.19 -5.83 -4.85
N GLN A 504 -4.88 -4.74 -4.48
CA GLN A 504 -4.24 -3.50 -4.07
C GLN A 504 -3.31 -3.66 -2.86
N THR A 505 -3.60 -4.61 -1.98
CA THR A 505 -2.81 -4.87 -0.78
C THR A 505 -1.68 -5.88 -0.99
N VAL A 506 -1.69 -6.59 -2.13
CA VAL A 506 -0.72 -7.65 -2.42
C VAL A 506 0.65 -7.05 -2.75
N ARG A 507 1.66 -7.56 -2.08
CA ARG A 507 3.07 -7.24 -2.29
C ARG A 507 3.83 -8.52 -2.62
N ILE A 508 4.67 -8.47 -3.62
CA ILE A 508 5.56 -9.56 -4.02
C ILE A 508 6.89 -9.34 -3.30
N PRO A 509 7.32 -10.25 -2.43
CA PRO A 509 8.58 -10.07 -1.70
C PRO A 509 9.76 -10.07 -2.67
N PHE A 510 10.73 -9.21 -2.40
CA PHE A 510 12.03 -9.29 -3.08
C PHE A 510 12.86 -10.42 -2.44
N GLU A 511 13.58 -11.16 -3.28
CA GLU A 511 14.60 -12.08 -2.81
C GLU A 511 15.88 -11.30 -2.49
N GLY A 512 16.45 -11.50 -1.30
CA GLY A 512 17.68 -10.84 -0.87
C GLY A 512 18.11 -11.26 0.54
N GLU A 513 19.39 -11.09 0.83
CA GLU A 513 19.94 -11.35 2.16
C GLU A 513 19.65 -10.17 3.09
N PRO A 514 18.90 -10.38 4.18
CA PRO A 514 18.44 -9.28 5.06
C PRO A 514 19.53 -8.42 5.69
N LEU A 515 20.75 -8.93 5.77
CA LEU A 515 21.87 -8.32 6.48
C LEU A 515 22.96 -7.78 5.55
N GLU A 516 22.75 -7.82 4.23
CA GLU A 516 23.73 -7.37 3.25
C GLU A 516 23.30 -6.11 2.53
N GLY A 517 24.27 -5.23 2.25
CA GLY A 517 24.13 -4.07 1.39
C GLY A 517 23.20 -2.97 1.92
N LEU A 518 22.83 -2.08 1.00
CA LEU A 518 21.92 -0.97 1.24
C LEU A 518 20.55 -1.46 1.69
N GLN A 519 20.03 -0.89 2.79
CA GLN A 519 18.71 -1.21 3.31
C GLN A 519 17.66 -0.23 2.75
N VAL A 520 16.67 -0.71 2.00
CA VAL A 520 15.54 0.09 1.49
C VAL A 520 14.25 -0.40 2.17
N MET A 521 13.60 0.47 2.92
CA MET A 521 12.47 0.08 3.78
C MET A 521 11.46 1.19 3.99
N GLY A 522 10.24 0.82 4.42
CA GLY A 522 9.26 1.77 4.96
C GLY A 522 9.58 2.17 6.40
N ILE A 523 8.93 3.22 6.88
CA ILE A 523 9.17 3.74 8.24
C ILE A 523 8.83 2.70 9.33
N LEU A 524 7.81 1.86 9.11
CA LEU A 524 7.39 0.86 10.10
C LEU A 524 8.40 -0.29 10.25
N GLU A 525 9.15 -0.58 9.20
CA GLU A 525 10.19 -1.61 9.21
C GLU A 525 11.47 -1.17 9.91
N THR A 526 11.64 0.14 10.16
CA THR A 526 12.81 0.68 10.86
C THR A 526 12.80 0.40 12.37
N ARG A 527 11.69 -0.09 12.92
CA ARG A 527 11.57 -0.36 14.36
C ARG A 527 12.69 -1.25 14.87
N ASN A 528 13.35 -0.84 15.95
CA ASN A 528 14.50 -1.50 16.59
C ASN A 528 15.78 -1.55 15.74
N LEU A 529 15.80 -0.94 14.56
CA LEU A 529 16.97 -0.92 13.69
C LEU A 529 17.64 0.44 13.72
N ASP A 530 18.95 0.45 13.85
CA ASP A 530 19.78 1.66 13.89
C ASP A 530 20.70 1.68 12.68
N PHE A 531 20.84 2.86 12.08
CA PHE A 531 21.66 3.09 10.90
C PHE A 531 22.57 4.28 11.11
N ARG A 532 23.79 4.21 10.58
CA ARG A 532 24.74 5.32 10.60
C ARG A 532 24.29 6.42 9.64
N ASN A 533 23.86 6.03 8.44
CA ASN A 533 23.39 6.95 7.41
C ASN A 533 21.92 6.66 7.12
N VAL A 534 21.09 7.67 7.21
CA VAL A 534 19.64 7.59 6.98
C VAL A 534 19.25 8.59 5.90
N VAL A 535 18.58 8.11 4.85
CA VAL A 535 18.03 8.93 3.78
C VAL A 535 16.51 8.75 3.79
N LEU A 536 15.78 9.75 4.28
CA LEU A 536 14.32 9.76 4.36
C LEU A 536 13.73 10.44 3.13
N LEU A 537 12.84 9.77 2.41
CA LEU A 537 12.13 10.31 1.26
C LEU A 537 10.67 10.58 1.60
N SER A 538 10.08 11.55 0.88
CA SER A 538 8.70 12.02 1.05
C SER A 538 8.42 12.57 2.45
N MET A 539 9.37 13.30 3.01
CA MET A 539 9.20 13.99 4.29
C MET A 539 8.28 15.22 4.16
N ASN A 540 7.14 15.02 3.50
CA ASN A 540 6.05 15.97 3.42
C ASN A 540 5.07 15.74 4.57
N ASP A 541 4.44 16.79 5.08
CA ASP A 541 3.49 16.69 6.20
C ASP A 541 2.29 15.82 5.87
N ASP A 542 1.84 15.85 4.62
CA ASP A 542 0.75 14.98 4.12
C ASP A 542 1.10 13.48 4.13
N ASN A 543 2.39 13.11 4.11
CA ASN A 543 2.85 11.73 4.09
C ASN A 543 3.36 11.26 5.44
N PHE A 544 4.01 12.16 6.21
CA PHE A 544 4.65 11.81 7.47
C PHE A 544 4.61 12.99 8.47
N PRO A 545 3.78 12.86 9.52
CA PRO A 545 3.01 11.67 9.96
C PRO A 545 1.83 11.33 9.06
N GLY A 546 1.41 12.26 8.19
CA GLY A 546 0.25 12.12 7.34
C GLY A 546 -1.08 12.24 8.10
N ASN A 547 -2.09 12.73 7.41
CA ASN A 547 -3.46 12.84 7.94
C ASN A 547 -4.20 11.50 8.02
N ARG A 548 -3.48 10.36 8.03
CA ARG A 548 -4.09 9.04 8.14
C ARG A 548 -4.63 8.76 9.56
N VAL A 549 -5.07 9.80 10.21
CA VAL A 549 -5.78 9.71 11.47
C VAL A 549 -7.18 9.17 11.20
N ALA A 550 -7.33 7.97 11.63
CA ALA A 550 -8.51 7.14 11.57
C ALA A 550 -8.65 6.38 10.24
N GLN A 551 -8.32 5.11 10.25
CA GLN A 551 -9.16 4.14 9.57
C GLN A 551 -10.60 4.62 9.77
N ALA A 552 -11.38 4.69 8.68
CA ALA A 552 -12.78 5.10 8.78
C ALA A 552 -13.43 4.40 9.99
N SER A 553 -13.98 5.15 10.89
CA SER A 553 -14.57 4.68 12.14
C SER A 553 -15.92 5.32 12.34
N PHE A 554 -16.86 4.54 12.84
CA PHE A 554 -18.16 5.05 13.26
C PHE A 554 -18.12 5.70 14.63
N ILE A 555 -17.08 5.46 15.43
CA ILE A 555 -16.97 5.97 16.80
C ILE A 555 -16.51 7.42 16.76
N PRO A 556 -17.32 8.39 17.18
CA PRO A 556 -16.95 9.81 17.21
C PRO A 556 -15.71 10.08 18.09
N TYR A 557 -14.94 11.12 17.73
CA TYR A 557 -13.69 11.48 18.40
C TYR A 557 -13.84 11.69 19.93
N ASN A 558 -14.88 12.41 20.35
CA ASN A 558 -15.14 12.67 21.76
C ASN A 558 -15.42 11.38 22.56
N LEU A 559 -16.10 10.41 21.94
CA LEU A 559 -16.27 9.09 22.56
C LEU A 559 -14.99 8.27 22.56
N ARG A 560 -14.17 8.35 21.50
CA ARG A 560 -12.84 7.73 21.50
C ARG A 560 -12.01 8.20 22.67
N ALA A 561 -11.99 9.53 22.92
CA ALA A 561 -11.26 10.11 24.04
C ALA A 561 -11.86 9.70 25.39
N ALA A 562 -13.20 9.64 25.49
CA ALA A 562 -13.88 9.27 26.74
C ALA A 562 -13.72 7.79 27.14
N PHE A 563 -13.49 6.91 26.18
CA PHE A 563 -13.32 5.47 26.38
C PHE A 563 -11.87 4.99 26.18
N ASP A 564 -10.89 5.87 26.24
CA ASP A 564 -9.46 5.58 26.08
C ASP A 564 -9.12 4.82 24.78
N LEU A 565 -9.90 5.05 23.72
CA LEU A 565 -9.64 4.53 22.39
C LEU A 565 -8.58 5.40 21.68
N PRO A 566 -7.82 4.85 20.73
CA PRO A 566 -6.82 5.61 19.99
C PRO A 566 -7.42 6.87 19.34
N THR A 567 -6.76 7.99 19.61
CA THR A 567 -7.08 9.32 19.07
C THR A 567 -5.99 9.78 18.10
N PRO A 568 -6.16 10.90 17.39
CA PRO A 568 -5.10 11.53 16.61
C PRO A 568 -3.80 11.73 17.39
N ALA A 569 -3.88 12.16 18.65
CA ALA A 569 -2.70 12.34 19.49
C ALA A 569 -1.91 11.03 19.74
N HIS A 570 -2.59 9.89 19.79
CA HIS A 570 -1.92 8.59 19.88
C HIS A 570 -1.14 8.28 18.59
N HIS A 571 -1.75 8.58 17.43
CA HIS A 571 -1.08 8.42 16.14
C HIS A 571 0.18 9.29 16.07
N GLU A 572 0.04 10.56 16.43
CA GLU A 572 1.14 11.52 16.49
C GLU A 572 2.29 11.01 17.35
N GLY A 573 2.00 10.58 18.58
CA GLY A 573 3.00 10.04 19.48
C GLY A 573 3.70 8.79 18.94
N VAL A 574 3.02 7.93 18.19
CA VAL A 574 3.62 6.74 17.56
C VAL A 574 4.58 7.14 16.45
N TYR A 575 4.18 8.06 15.56
CA TYR A 575 5.02 8.48 14.44
C TYR A 575 6.16 9.39 14.87
N ALA A 576 5.95 10.25 15.86
CA ALA A 576 7.02 11.01 16.52
C ALA A 576 8.09 10.06 17.08
N TYR A 577 7.67 9.00 17.79
CA TYR A 577 8.61 8.00 18.30
C TYR A 577 9.41 7.33 17.16
N TYR A 578 8.78 6.92 16.07
CA TYR A 578 9.49 6.29 14.96
C TYR A 578 10.54 7.22 14.36
N PHE A 579 10.21 8.50 14.21
CA PHE A 579 11.14 9.49 13.68
C PHE A 579 12.32 9.75 14.63
N TYR A 580 12.03 10.14 15.87
CA TYR A 580 13.07 10.50 16.84
C TYR A 580 13.96 9.29 17.18
N ARG A 581 13.37 8.12 17.29
CA ARG A 581 14.10 6.88 17.50
C ARG A 581 15.03 6.53 16.33
N LEU A 582 14.60 6.73 15.10
CA LEU A 582 15.44 6.49 13.92
C LEU A 582 16.62 7.48 13.86
N VAL A 583 16.40 8.73 14.22
CA VAL A 583 17.42 9.79 14.18
C VAL A 583 18.39 9.70 15.38
N GLN A 584 17.95 9.18 16.53
CA GLN A 584 18.72 9.26 17.79
C GLN A 584 20.16 8.73 17.70
N ARG A 585 20.39 7.62 16.98
CA ARG A 585 21.70 6.99 16.83
C ARG A 585 22.37 7.25 15.48
N ALA A 586 21.70 7.92 14.54
CA ALA A 586 22.27 8.21 13.22
C ALA A 586 23.36 9.29 13.29
N GLU A 587 24.40 9.16 12.47
CA GLU A 587 25.45 10.16 12.30
C GLU A 587 25.12 11.15 11.19
N ARG A 588 24.51 10.66 10.08
CA ARG A 588 24.07 11.48 8.94
C ARG A 588 22.63 11.20 8.61
N VAL A 589 21.82 12.25 8.55
CA VAL A 589 20.40 12.16 8.21
C VAL A 589 20.09 13.15 7.09
N TYR A 590 19.55 12.61 6.00
CA TYR A 590 19.07 13.37 4.85
C TYR A 590 17.55 13.26 4.81
N MET A 591 16.86 14.38 4.86
CA MET A 591 15.40 14.47 4.83
C MET A 591 14.97 15.16 3.54
N LEU A 592 14.41 14.39 2.62
CA LEU A 592 14.00 14.88 1.31
C LEU A 592 12.49 15.04 1.27
N TYR A 593 12.01 16.15 0.70
CA TYR A 593 10.59 16.41 0.49
C TYR A 593 10.34 17.02 -0.88
N CYS A 594 9.13 16.91 -1.39
CA CYS A 594 8.68 17.51 -2.64
C CYS A 594 7.99 18.85 -2.33
N ALA A 595 8.57 19.95 -2.80
CA ALA A 595 8.02 21.31 -2.59
C ALA A 595 6.91 21.67 -3.59
N HIS A 596 6.56 20.76 -4.51
CA HIS A 596 5.48 20.98 -5.47
C HIS A 596 4.13 20.74 -4.81
N ALA A 597 3.28 21.76 -4.84
CA ALA A 597 1.89 21.65 -4.42
C ALA A 597 1.00 21.26 -5.61
N ASP A 598 0.10 20.32 -5.41
CA ASP A 598 -0.95 19.93 -6.36
C ASP A 598 -2.30 19.78 -5.63
N GLU A 599 -3.32 19.25 -6.31
CA GLU A 599 -4.64 19.03 -5.70
C GLU A 599 -4.62 18.06 -4.49
N LYS A 600 -3.57 17.26 -4.34
CA LYS A 600 -3.45 16.20 -3.33
C LYS A 600 -2.41 16.49 -2.27
N THR A 601 -1.45 17.37 -2.56
CA THR A 601 -0.30 17.65 -1.69
C THR A 601 -0.11 19.14 -1.50
N THR A 602 0.17 19.55 -0.26
CA THR A 602 0.45 20.96 0.08
C THR A 602 1.84 21.38 -0.34
N GLY A 603 2.76 20.45 -0.58
CA GLY A 603 4.18 20.72 -0.84
C GLY A 603 4.95 21.14 0.41
N GLU A 604 4.34 21.10 1.59
CA GLU A 604 5.00 21.45 2.85
C GLU A 604 5.86 20.32 3.39
N GLN A 605 7.00 20.69 4.00
CA GLN A 605 7.85 19.75 4.72
C GLN A 605 7.16 19.28 5.99
N SER A 606 7.47 18.06 6.43
CA SER A 606 6.97 17.49 7.68
C SER A 606 7.28 18.37 8.88
N HIS A 607 6.32 18.54 9.79
CA HIS A 607 6.51 19.33 11.01
C HIS A 607 7.62 18.78 11.92
N TYR A 608 7.98 17.50 11.82
CA TYR A 608 9.15 16.96 12.54
C TYR A 608 10.47 17.63 12.11
N ILE A 609 10.57 18.11 10.86
CA ILE A 609 11.73 18.89 10.41
C ILE A 609 11.76 20.24 11.13
N TYR A 610 10.60 20.88 11.31
CA TYR A 610 10.49 22.12 12.07
C TYR A 610 10.81 21.90 13.55
N GLN A 611 10.33 20.81 14.16
CA GLN A 611 10.67 20.47 15.54
C GLN A 611 12.19 20.27 15.71
N LEU A 612 12.86 19.58 14.78
CA LEU A 612 14.33 19.45 14.82
C LEU A 612 15.02 20.81 14.76
N ASP A 613 14.56 21.72 13.91
CA ASP A 613 15.19 23.03 13.71
C ASP A 613 15.02 23.95 14.95
N PHE A 614 13.81 23.98 15.51
CA PHE A 614 13.47 24.95 16.57
C PHE A 614 13.67 24.43 18.00
N GLU A 615 13.46 23.13 18.24
CA GLU A 615 13.42 22.58 19.59
C GLU A 615 14.74 21.93 20.02
N THR A 616 15.57 21.45 19.08
CA THR A 616 16.75 20.66 19.44
C THR A 616 18.04 21.44 19.51
N GLY A 617 18.11 22.58 18.85
CA GLY A 617 19.32 23.38 18.69
C GLY A 617 20.31 22.83 17.64
N PHE A 618 19.95 21.80 16.89
CA PHE A 618 20.76 21.36 15.76
C PHE A 618 20.75 22.40 14.62
N ARG A 619 21.83 22.46 13.88
CA ARG A 619 21.90 23.27 12.66
C ARG A 619 21.57 22.39 11.46
N LEU A 620 20.45 22.66 10.83
CA LEU A 620 20.04 21.94 9.60
C LEU A 620 20.71 22.59 8.38
N LYS A 621 21.41 21.77 7.59
CA LYS A 621 21.86 22.17 6.25
C LYS A 621 20.69 22.09 5.29
N ARG A 622 20.33 23.22 4.67
CA ARG A 622 19.24 23.28 3.68
C ARG A 622 19.80 23.29 2.27
N VAL A 623 19.25 22.45 1.41
CA VAL A 623 19.62 22.32 0.01
C VAL A 623 18.35 22.41 -0.83
N GLU A 624 18.33 23.30 -1.79
CA GLU A 624 17.27 23.42 -2.78
C GLU A 624 17.77 22.87 -4.13
N VAL A 625 17.04 21.92 -4.67
CA VAL A 625 17.41 21.25 -5.93
C VAL A 625 16.59 21.83 -7.07
N GLY A 626 17.24 22.52 -7.96
CA GLY A 626 16.66 22.97 -9.24
C GLY A 626 16.81 21.90 -10.33
N VAL A 627 15.94 21.97 -11.32
CA VAL A 627 16.03 21.18 -12.56
C VAL A 627 16.26 22.11 -13.71
N ASP A 628 17.40 22.02 -14.35
CA ASP A 628 17.61 22.67 -15.64
C ASP A 628 16.88 21.87 -16.71
N VAL A 629 15.78 22.42 -17.19
CA VAL A 629 15.07 21.87 -18.35
C VAL A 629 15.82 22.33 -19.60
N ASN A 630 16.69 21.49 -20.11
CA ASN A 630 17.31 21.72 -21.40
C ASN A 630 16.25 21.43 -22.48
N LEU A 631 15.51 22.46 -22.87
CA LEU A 631 14.64 22.37 -24.03
C LEU A 631 15.56 22.27 -25.27
N ALA A 632 15.79 21.05 -25.72
CA ALA A 632 16.38 20.87 -27.03
C ALA A 632 15.46 21.57 -28.03
N GLU A 633 15.97 22.57 -28.70
CA GLU A 633 15.26 23.15 -29.84
C GLU A 633 15.06 22.02 -30.85
N ASN A 634 13.84 21.56 -31.01
CA ASN A 634 13.53 20.63 -32.08
C ASN A 634 13.84 21.37 -33.42
N PRO A 635 14.71 20.81 -34.28
CA PRO A 635 14.96 21.40 -35.56
C PRO A 635 13.63 21.53 -36.27
N PRO A 636 13.39 22.67 -36.98
CA PRO A 636 12.15 22.86 -37.73
C PRO A 636 11.97 21.70 -38.71
N ILE A 637 10.76 21.18 -38.80
CA ILE A 637 10.44 20.14 -39.78
C ILE A 637 10.43 20.82 -41.16
N GLU A 638 11.41 20.50 -41.99
CA GLU A 638 11.55 21.02 -43.35
C GLU A 638 11.34 19.89 -44.35
N VAL A 639 10.58 20.18 -45.42
CA VAL A 639 10.37 19.26 -46.51
C VAL A 639 10.88 19.95 -47.78
N ALA A 640 11.95 19.43 -48.36
CA ALA A 640 12.53 19.93 -49.59
C ALA A 640 11.56 19.72 -50.77
N LYS A 641 11.40 20.73 -51.62
CA LYS A 641 10.57 20.64 -52.84
C LYS A 641 11.36 20.03 -54.01
N GLU A 642 11.83 18.79 -53.81
CA GLU A 642 12.68 18.04 -54.75
C GLU A 642 12.10 16.65 -55.00
N GLY A 643 12.57 15.97 -56.06
CA GLY A 643 12.19 14.58 -56.35
C GLY A 643 10.67 14.36 -56.36
N ASP A 644 10.22 13.35 -55.63
CA ASP A 644 8.80 12.94 -55.52
C ASP A 644 7.88 14.07 -55.02
N VAL A 645 8.40 14.93 -54.14
CA VAL A 645 7.62 16.05 -53.60
C VAL A 645 7.33 17.06 -54.74
N TRP A 646 8.35 17.37 -55.52
CA TRP A 646 8.19 18.26 -56.66
C TRP A 646 7.28 17.66 -57.74
N GLU A 647 7.42 16.38 -58.03
CA GLU A 647 6.53 15.69 -58.99
C GLU A 647 5.07 15.75 -58.55
N LYS A 648 4.77 15.54 -57.28
CA LYS A 648 3.42 15.64 -56.73
C LYS A 648 2.89 17.07 -56.74
N LEU A 649 3.74 18.09 -56.50
CA LEU A 649 3.38 19.50 -56.53
C LEU A 649 3.11 19.99 -57.94
N SER A 650 3.92 19.58 -58.92
CA SER A 650 3.79 20.00 -60.35
C SER A 650 2.46 19.54 -60.95
N ARG A 651 1.84 18.49 -60.44
CA ARG A 651 0.49 18.03 -60.84
C ARG A 651 -0.60 19.09 -60.64
N PHE A 652 -0.43 20.01 -59.69
CA PHE A 652 -1.41 21.08 -59.43
C PHE A 652 -1.28 22.27 -60.40
N VAL A 653 -0.19 22.37 -61.14
CA VAL A 653 0.08 23.43 -62.08
C VAL A 653 0.14 22.94 -63.54
N ASP A 654 0.07 21.62 -63.76
CA ASP A 654 0.04 20.99 -65.08
C ASP A 654 -1.39 21.10 -65.66
N PRO A 655 -1.56 21.80 -66.84
CA PRO A 655 -2.88 21.96 -67.46
C PRO A 655 -3.55 20.64 -67.88
N GLU A 656 -2.77 19.61 -68.15
CA GLU A 656 -3.28 18.27 -68.51
C GLU A 656 -3.57 17.38 -67.36
N SER A 657 -3.19 17.76 -66.12
CA SER A 657 -3.41 17.01 -64.92
C SER A 657 -4.84 17.18 -64.41
N PRO A 658 -5.53 16.10 -64.03
CA PRO A 658 -6.85 16.19 -63.35
C PRO A 658 -6.78 16.77 -61.94
N ALA A 659 -5.59 17.02 -61.39
CA ALA A 659 -5.40 17.52 -60.05
C ALA A 659 -5.62 19.04 -60.00
N MET A 660 -6.71 19.48 -59.37
CA MET A 660 -6.98 20.91 -59.16
C MET A 660 -6.66 21.32 -57.72
N LEU A 661 -6.14 22.53 -57.54
CA LEU A 661 -5.96 23.10 -56.20
C LEU A 661 -7.31 23.62 -55.70
N SER A 662 -7.88 22.95 -54.71
CA SER A 662 -9.12 23.41 -54.10
C SER A 662 -8.92 24.67 -53.26
N PRO A 663 -9.96 25.53 -53.11
CA PRO A 663 -9.87 26.67 -52.20
C PRO A 663 -9.41 26.30 -50.78
N THR A 664 -9.88 25.18 -50.28
CA THR A 664 -9.48 24.67 -48.96
C THR A 664 -7.99 24.30 -48.90
N ALA A 665 -7.45 23.70 -49.96
CA ALA A 665 -6.02 23.40 -50.04
C ALA A 665 -5.17 24.67 -50.08
N PHE A 666 -5.64 25.69 -50.81
CA PHE A 666 -5.00 27.01 -50.87
C PHE A 666 -4.98 27.68 -49.47
N PHE A 667 -6.11 27.73 -48.78
CA PHE A 667 -6.18 28.28 -47.43
C PHE A 667 -5.29 27.50 -46.45
N ARG A 668 -5.18 26.19 -46.59
CA ARG A 668 -4.22 25.39 -45.79
C ARG A 668 -2.78 25.80 -46.04
N TYR A 669 -2.42 26.07 -47.30
CA TYR A 669 -1.08 26.53 -47.65
C TYR A 669 -0.77 27.89 -47.02
N VAL A 670 -1.71 28.84 -47.13
CA VAL A 670 -1.55 30.19 -46.54
C VAL A 670 -1.42 30.11 -45.02
N ALA A 671 -2.19 29.23 -44.38
CA ALA A 671 -2.15 29.04 -42.92
C ALA A 671 -0.86 28.34 -42.45
N CYS A 672 -0.41 27.31 -43.18
CA CYS A 672 0.81 26.55 -42.87
C CYS A 672 1.23 25.70 -44.09
N PRO A 673 2.36 26.02 -44.78
CA PRO A 673 2.85 25.24 -45.91
C PRO A 673 3.08 23.77 -45.63
N LEU A 674 3.55 23.44 -44.41
CA LEU A 674 3.79 22.06 -43.97
C LEU A 674 2.47 21.29 -43.81
N ARG A 675 1.42 21.93 -43.26
CA ARG A 675 0.07 21.37 -43.19
C ARG A 675 -0.52 21.08 -44.56
N PHE A 676 -0.30 21.97 -45.51
CA PHE A 676 -0.69 21.75 -46.92
C PHE A 676 0.05 20.55 -47.51
N TYR A 677 1.36 20.45 -47.29
CA TYR A 677 2.15 19.31 -47.76
C TYR A 677 1.57 18.00 -47.24
N PHE A 678 1.40 17.86 -45.93
CA PHE A 678 0.91 16.61 -45.36
C PHE A 678 -0.50 16.24 -45.82
N TYR A 679 -1.42 17.20 -45.86
CA TYR A 679 -2.81 16.95 -46.25
C TYR A 679 -3.02 16.80 -47.77
N SER A 680 -2.43 17.69 -48.55
CA SER A 680 -2.77 17.81 -49.98
C SER A 680 -1.76 17.12 -50.91
N VAL A 681 -0.48 17.06 -50.51
CA VAL A 681 0.60 16.50 -51.34
C VAL A 681 0.92 15.07 -50.89
N ALA A 682 1.24 14.87 -49.62
CA ALA A 682 1.53 13.55 -49.04
C ALA A 682 0.26 12.72 -48.79
N ARG A 683 -0.91 13.36 -48.69
CA ARG A 683 -2.21 12.75 -48.39
C ARG A 683 -2.19 11.91 -47.15
N LEU A 684 -1.48 12.38 -46.10
CA LEU A 684 -1.52 11.78 -44.79
C LEU A 684 -2.94 11.95 -44.24
N LYS A 685 -3.56 10.84 -43.92
CA LYS A 685 -4.81 10.80 -43.16
C LYS A 685 -4.46 10.40 -41.72
N ALA A 686 -5.05 11.10 -40.78
CA ALA A 686 -5.13 10.57 -39.43
C ALA A 686 -5.93 9.27 -39.47
N ASP A 687 -5.54 8.29 -38.68
CA ASP A 687 -6.38 7.12 -38.46
C ASP A 687 -7.74 7.59 -37.95
N ASP A 688 -8.82 7.17 -38.60
CA ASP A 688 -10.17 7.49 -38.17
C ASP A 688 -10.39 6.80 -36.79
N ASP A 689 -10.57 7.59 -35.73
CA ASP A 689 -11.04 7.07 -34.48
C ASP A 689 -12.49 6.57 -34.62
N LEU A 690 -12.75 5.38 -34.11
CA LEU A 690 -14.12 4.86 -34.05
C LEU A 690 -14.89 5.66 -32.99
N THR A 691 -15.70 6.61 -33.43
CA THR A 691 -16.60 7.38 -32.56
C THR A 691 -17.97 6.72 -32.52
N GLU A 692 -18.54 6.53 -31.31
CA GLU A 692 -19.91 6.04 -31.13
C GLU A 692 -20.96 7.13 -31.35
N GLU A 693 -20.54 8.40 -31.29
CA GLU A 693 -21.40 9.55 -31.50
C GLU A 693 -21.44 9.91 -32.97
N VAL A 694 -22.65 10.15 -33.46
CA VAL A 694 -22.86 10.69 -34.82
C VAL A 694 -22.54 12.19 -34.76
N ASP A 695 -21.35 12.56 -35.20
CA ASP A 695 -20.93 13.95 -35.25
C ASP A 695 -21.49 14.70 -36.50
N ALA A 696 -21.42 16.01 -36.47
CA ALA A 696 -21.94 16.83 -37.55
C ALA A 696 -21.42 16.50 -38.96
N PRO A 697 -20.16 16.04 -39.17
CA PRO A 697 -19.66 15.55 -40.45
C PRO A 697 -20.33 14.29 -40.98
N MET A 698 -20.93 13.46 -40.14
CA MET A 698 -21.68 12.25 -40.57
C MET A 698 -23.10 12.60 -41.03
N PHE A 699 -23.62 13.77 -40.72
CA PHE A 699 -24.94 14.24 -41.13
C PHE A 699 -24.92 15.04 -42.43
N GLY A 700 -23.77 15.50 -42.94
CA GLY A 700 -23.63 16.34 -44.10
C GLY A 700 -23.34 15.52 -45.37
#